data_00c4d2f594e509862943682d9e15c56e
#
_entry.id   00c4d2f594e509862943682d9e15c56e
#
_cell.length_a   1.000
_cell.length_b   1.000
_cell.length_c   1.000
_cell.angle_alpha   90.00
_cell.angle_beta   90.00
_cell.angle_gamma   90.00
#
_symmetry.space_group_name_H-M   'P 1'
#
loop_
_entity.id
_entity.type
_entity.pdbx_description
1 polymer ?
#
loop_
_entity_poly.entity_id
_entity_poly.type
_entity_poly.pdbx_seq_one_letter_code
_entity_poly.pdbx_strand_id
1 'polypeptide(L)'
;MLGMYLHVTNRLYFLAALFSLAALAKGTVVINEIHHDPDVKTELAEFIELHNTGAEPVDLSGWVIGDAVAFTFPEGTKMDGGAFVVVAHNTAQFKAKFGGSPLGPWLGKLDNDGERIELRDATGQLVDRVRYRLGFPWPIVGDPPGYSIELIHPDLDNNDGHNWKPSVRGDASTKANTLVAKGSSWKYFKGTKEASSPRTVWRKAAFTESGWLTGRTPIGYGENFMKTTLGDMRNGYTSVYFRKKITVKDAKKIGALKLALQFDDGFNMWINGRHVAGSNISTKEPRFSTGASSAIEEHDYVEFDLPSPGGYLIEGENILAIQAHNASKGGSSDFFIDVELKATVGPANRGPTPGTRNSVFATEPLPRLAKVEHTPRQPKGGEAVVITTVPSTAVAGSEVYAEYQVVSPGGYVHIDDATYERGWTKLPMNDLGQEGDAEASDGVFSATVPKSVQQHRHLVRYRVSVKTALGQVATAPYPGDPSPNFAYFCYDGVPSWSGKAKPGAKVVEYDSQGLTRVPVYHLISKKTDVENSTWNEKYGGDNYKWKGTLVYDGEVYDHIRYRARGGVWRYAMGKNMWKFDFNRGHSFQARDHYDREYNSRWDKLNFSACIQQGNFQHRGEQGMFEAVGFKLFELADVEAPKTHWVHFRIIDEAAETGATQHDGDFWGLSLAIEQMDGRFL
;
A
#
# COMPACT_ATOMS: atom_id res chain seq x y z
N MET A 1 82.75 -18.78 1.00
CA MET A 1 82.08 -20.10 1.09
C MET A 1 80.61 -19.88 0.79
N LEU A 2 80.21 -20.57 -0.26
CA LEU A 2 78.88 -20.55 -0.90
C LEU A 2 77.82 -20.98 0.02
N GLY A 3 76.64 -20.25 -0.01
CA GLY A 3 75.39 -20.65 0.56
C GLY A 3 74.28 -20.39 -0.46
N MET A 4 73.84 -21.48 -1.09
CA MET A 4 72.80 -21.54 -2.12
C MET A 4 71.44 -21.22 -1.53
N TYR A 5 70.71 -20.25 -2.10
CA TYR A 5 69.28 -20.03 -1.88
C TYR A 5 68.47 -20.93 -2.77
N LEU A 6 67.70 -21.85 -2.17
CA LEU A 6 66.63 -22.61 -2.84
C LEU A 6 65.36 -21.78 -2.87
N HIS A 7 64.89 -21.43 -4.06
CA HIS A 7 63.52 -20.93 -4.27
C HIS A 7 62.58 -22.12 -4.34
N VAL A 8 61.66 -22.18 -3.33
CA VAL A 8 60.53 -23.08 -3.37
C VAL A 8 59.34 -22.28 -3.89
N THR A 9 58.95 -22.52 -5.12
CA THR A 9 57.71 -22.01 -5.70
C THR A 9 56.55 -22.88 -5.26
N ASN A 10 55.75 -22.40 -4.34
CA ASN A 10 54.45 -22.99 -3.94
C ASN A 10 53.41 -22.68 -5.04
N ARG A 11 53.07 -23.66 -5.85
CA ARG A 11 51.89 -23.65 -6.72
C ARG A 11 50.69 -24.04 -5.84
N LEU A 12 49.90 -23.06 -5.43
CA LEU A 12 48.56 -23.31 -4.93
C LEU A 12 47.66 -23.73 -6.10
N TYR A 13 47.21 -24.98 -6.08
CA TYR A 13 46.12 -25.46 -6.93
C TYR A 13 44.83 -24.98 -6.27
N PHE A 14 44.17 -23.95 -6.85
CA PHE A 14 42.78 -23.64 -6.59
C PHE A 14 41.93 -24.76 -7.23
N LEU A 15 41.40 -25.66 -6.41
CA LEU A 15 40.28 -26.53 -6.78
C LEU A 15 39.05 -25.65 -6.87
N ALA A 16 38.67 -25.22 -8.05
CA ALA A 16 37.36 -24.65 -8.32
C ALA A 16 36.33 -25.79 -8.17
N ALA A 17 35.68 -25.87 -7.02
CA ALA A 17 34.50 -26.69 -6.87
C ALA A 17 33.39 -26.01 -7.69
N LEU A 18 33.15 -26.49 -8.90
CA LEU A 18 31.92 -26.22 -9.64
C LEU A 18 30.77 -26.81 -8.82
N PHE A 19 30.11 -25.99 -8.00
CA PHE A 19 28.74 -26.25 -7.62
C PHE A 19 27.88 -26.04 -8.88
N SER A 20 27.66 -27.10 -9.64
CA SER A 20 26.54 -27.12 -10.57
C SER A 20 25.28 -27.01 -9.72
N LEU A 21 24.67 -25.81 -9.67
CA LEU A 21 23.25 -25.72 -9.38
C LEU A 21 22.58 -26.56 -10.48
N ALA A 22 22.20 -27.79 -10.14
CA ALA A 22 21.25 -28.52 -10.94
C ALA A 22 19.97 -27.70 -10.89
N ALA A 23 19.66 -26.97 -11.97
CA ALA A 23 18.33 -26.47 -12.19
C ALA A 23 17.41 -27.71 -12.06
N LEU A 24 16.63 -27.78 -11.03
CA LEU A 24 15.56 -28.77 -10.91
C LEU A 24 14.79 -28.69 -12.23
N ALA A 25 14.73 -29.78 -12.98
CA ALA A 25 13.91 -29.85 -14.17
C ALA A 25 12.50 -29.43 -13.75
N LYS A 26 11.98 -28.35 -14.32
CA LYS A 26 10.65 -27.83 -13.97
C LYS A 26 9.65 -28.95 -14.19
N GLY A 27 8.86 -29.28 -13.15
CA GLY A 27 7.79 -30.26 -13.25
C GLY A 27 6.78 -29.85 -14.31
N THR A 28 6.07 -30.79 -14.87
CA THR A 28 4.99 -30.48 -15.84
C THR A 28 3.79 -29.82 -15.20
N VAL A 29 3.63 -29.90 -13.87
CA VAL A 29 2.56 -29.25 -13.10
C VAL A 29 3.14 -28.10 -12.31
N VAL A 30 2.61 -26.91 -12.50
CA VAL A 30 3.06 -25.67 -11.87
C VAL A 30 1.91 -24.97 -11.13
N ILE A 31 2.23 -24.28 -10.03
CA ILE A 31 1.32 -23.34 -9.35
C ILE A 31 1.18 -22.12 -10.25
N ASN A 32 -0.03 -21.85 -10.72
CA ASN A 32 -0.33 -20.91 -11.80
C ASN A 32 -1.08 -19.65 -11.38
N GLU A 33 -1.97 -19.78 -10.38
CA GLU A 33 -2.74 -18.67 -9.82
C GLU A 33 -2.93 -18.87 -8.31
N ILE A 34 -2.81 -17.78 -7.53
CA ILE A 34 -2.99 -17.80 -6.07
C ILE A 34 -3.93 -16.64 -5.69
N HIS A 35 -5.05 -16.99 -5.05
CA HIS A 35 -6.01 -16.03 -4.51
C HIS A 35 -6.00 -16.10 -2.98
N HIS A 36 -5.15 -15.30 -2.34
CA HIS A 36 -4.87 -15.37 -0.91
C HIS A 36 -5.63 -14.34 -0.06
N ASP A 37 -6.16 -13.27 -0.66
CA ASP A 37 -6.83 -12.18 0.07
C ASP A 37 -8.13 -11.74 -0.63
N PRO A 38 -9.24 -12.47 -0.38
CA PRO A 38 -10.55 -12.14 -0.94
C PRO A 38 -11.05 -10.75 -0.53
N ASP A 39 -11.83 -10.10 -1.41
CA ASP A 39 -12.43 -8.77 -1.18
C ASP A 39 -13.39 -8.71 0.01
N VAL A 40 -13.90 -9.84 0.47
CA VAL A 40 -14.75 -9.97 1.65
C VAL A 40 -14.04 -10.86 2.66
N LYS A 41 -13.51 -10.28 3.72
CA LYS A 41 -12.68 -10.97 4.74
C LYS A 41 -13.34 -12.18 5.43
N THR A 42 -14.66 -12.24 5.42
CA THR A 42 -15.43 -13.36 6.00
C THR A 42 -15.76 -14.45 4.97
N GLU A 43 -15.40 -14.25 3.69
CA GLU A 43 -15.56 -15.25 2.66
C GLU A 43 -14.33 -16.14 2.58
N LEU A 44 -14.56 -17.46 2.69
CA LEU A 44 -13.51 -18.48 2.54
C LEU A 44 -13.34 -18.85 1.06
N ALA A 45 -13.10 -17.82 0.22
CA ALA A 45 -13.02 -17.94 -1.24
C ALA A 45 -11.58 -18.02 -1.76
N GLU A 46 -10.61 -18.25 -0.87
CA GLU A 46 -9.20 -18.47 -1.24
C GLU A 46 -9.07 -19.72 -2.12
N PHE A 47 -8.14 -19.68 -3.08
CA PHE A 47 -7.81 -20.82 -3.92
C PHE A 47 -6.37 -20.82 -4.41
N ILE A 48 -5.89 -22.01 -4.78
CA ILE A 48 -4.65 -22.26 -5.50
C ILE A 48 -5.01 -23.01 -6.78
N GLU A 49 -4.49 -22.53 -7.91
CA GLU A 49 -4.64 -23.20 -9.20
C GLU A 49 -3.33 -23.84 -9.65
N LEU A 50 -3.44 -25.07 -10.13
CA LEU A 50 -2.38 -25.81 -10.80
C LEU A 50 -2.62 -25.81 -12.31
N HIS A 51 -1.54 -25.78 -13.11
CA HIS A 51 -1.58 -25.91 -14.56
C HIS A 51 -0.64 -27.04 -14.98
N ASN A 52 -1.16 -28.02 -15.72
CA ASN A 52 -0.34 -29.03 -16.39
C ASN A 52 0.18 -28.43 -17.71
N THR A 53 1.45 -28.10 -17.75
CA THR A 53 2.13 -27.50 -18.93
C THR A 53 2.51 -28.54 -19.99
N GLY A 54 2.46 -29.83 -19.65
CA GLY A 54 2.75 -30.93 -20.54
C GLY A 54 1.57 -31.28 -21.46
N ALA A 55 1.82 -32.10 -22.46
CA ALA A 55 0.82 -32.63 -23.37
C ALA A 55 0.10 -33.88 -22.82
N GLU A 56 0.74 -34.61 -21.92
CA GLU A 56 0.24 -35.85 -21.37
C GLU A 56 -0.54 -35.63 -20.07
N PRO A 57 -1.55 -36.45 -19.78
CA PRO A 57 -2.25 -36.42 -18.50
C PRO A 57 -1.30 -36.76 -17.33
N VAL A 58 -1.49 -36.10 -16.20
CA VAL A 58 -0.79 -36.37 -14.93
C VAL A 58 -1.79 -36.92 -13.92
N ASP A 59 -1.41 -38.02 -13.24
CA ASP A 59 -2.17 -38.55 -12.12
C ASP A 59 -1.73 -37.84 -10.82
N LEU A 60 -2.65 -37.08 -10.24
CA LEU A 60 -2.43 -36.33 -9.01
C LEU A 60 -2.82 -37.12 -7.73
N SER A 61 -3.21 -38.41 -7.86
CA SER A 61 -3.62 -39.23 -6.71
C SER A 61 -2.55 -39.23 -5.62
N GLY A 62 -2.94 -38.85 -4.40
CA GLY A 62 -2.03 -38.81 -3.25
C GLY A 62 -1.02 -37.66 -3.25
N TRP A 63 -1.02 -36.78 -4.25
CA TRP A 63 -0.21 -35.56 -4.18
C TRP A 63 -0.66 -34.66 -3.04
N VAL A 64 0.22 -33.76 -2.59
CA VAL A 64 -0.03 -32.89 -1.43
C VAL A 64 0.31 -31.44 -1.76
N ILE A 65 -0.62 -30.54 -1.45
CA ILE A 65 -0.30 -29.12 -1.23
C ILE A 65 -0.03 -28.97 0.25
N GLY A 66 1.15 -28.46 0.58
CA GLY A 66 1.64 -28.32 1.95
C GLY A 66 2.28 -26.98 2.25
N ASP A 67 2.76 -26.84 3.47
CA ASP A 67 3.41 -25.69 4.08
C ASP A 67 2.39 -24.60 4.46
N ALA A 68 1.85 -23.85 3.51
CA ALA A 68 0.82 -22.83 3.73
C ALA A 68 -0.52 -23.42 4.18
N VAL A 69 -0.99 -24.44 3.47
CA VAL A 69 -2.28 -25.12 3.69
C VAL A 69 -2.08 -26.63 3.57
N ALA A 70 -3.02 -27.41 4.08
CA ALA A 70 -2.95 -28.87 4.00
C ALA A 70 -4.07 -29.42 3.12
N PHE A 71 -3.70 -30.01 1.97
CA PHE A 71 -4.62 -30.67 1.07
C PHE A 71 -3.94 -31.88 0.43
N THR A 72 -4.62 -33.03 0.45
CA THR A 72 -4.21 -34.24 -0.26
C THR A 72 -5.19 -34.53 -1.39
N PHE A 73 -4.68 -34.69 -2.60
CA PHE A 73 -5.50 -35.00 -3.77
C PHE A 73 -6.11 -36.39 -3.64
N PRO A 74 -7.45 -36.53 -3.82
CA PRO A 74 -8.13 -37.82 -3.77
C PRO A 74 -7.61 -38.81 -4.81
N GLU A 75 -7.74 -40.10 -4.49
CA GLU A 75 -7.45 -41.19 -5.43
C GLU A 75 -8.27 -41.06 -6.71
N GLY A 76 -7.65 -41.28 -7.86
CA GLY A 76 -8.25 -41.15 -9.18
C GLY A 76 -8.30 -39.71 -9.71
N THR A 77 -7.69 -38.73 -9.02
CA THR A 77 -7.59 -37.36 -9.50
C THR A 77 -6.62 -37.28 -10.68
N LYS A 78 -7.12 -36.97 -11.87
CA LYS A 78 -6.32 -36.82 -13.10
C LYS A 78 -6.40 -35.40 -13.64
N MET A 79 -5.32 -34.95 -14.22
CA MET A 79 -5.18 -33.62 -14.83
C MET A 79 -4.69 -33.78 -16.26
N ASP A 80 -5.56 -33.54 -17.24
CA ASP A 80 -5.22 -33.67 -18.66
C ASP A 80 -4.09 -32.70 -19.07
N GLY A 81 -3.42 -32.99 -20.18
CA GLY A 81 -2.43 -32.09 -20.75
C GLY A 81 -3.01 -30.72 -21.07
N GLY A 82 -2.36 -29.65 -20.64
CA GLY A 82 -2.82 -28.28 -20.80
C GLY A 82 -3.98 -27.87 -19.88
N ALA A 83 -4.47 -28.76 -19.00
CA ALA A 83 -5.61 -28.48 -18.12
C ALA A 83 -5.21 -27.67 -16.87
N PHE A 84 -6.25 -27.12 -16.23
CA PHE A 84 -6.16 -26.42 -14.94
C PHE A 84 -6.93 -27.18 -13.88
N VAL A 85 -6.39 -27.23 -12.65
CA VAL A 85 -7.06 -27.81 -11.48
C VAL A 85 -7.03 -26.80 -10.36
N VAL A 86 -8.19 -26.48 -9.82
CA VAL A 86 -8.35 -25.52 -8.71
C VAL A 86 -8.59 -26.28 -7.42
N VAL A 87 -7.87 -25.91 -6.38
CA VAL A 87 -8.11 -26.34 -5.00
C VAL A 87 -8.53 -25.13 -4.19
N ALA A 88 -9.65 -25.21 -3.48
CA ALA A 88 -10.25 -24.09 -2.76
C ALA A 88 -10.35 -24.33 -1.25
N HIS A 89 -10.25 -23.26 -0.47
CA HIS A 89 -10.47 -23.27 0.97
C HIS A 89 -11.88 -23.77 1.30
N ASN A 90 -12.90 -23.24 0.62
CA ASN A 90 -14.29 -23.68 0.74
C ASN A 90 -14.94 -23.80 -0.63
N THR A 91 -15.24 -25.02 -1.05
CA THR A 91 -15.76 -25.31 -2.39
C THR A 91 -17.11 -24.67 -2.69
N ALA A 92 -17.99 -24.56 -1.67
CA ALA A 92 -19.31 -23.95 -1.84
C ALA A 92 -19.22 -22.42 -2.02
N GLN A 93 -18.39 -21.75 -1.23
CA GLN A 93 -18.18 -20.29 -1.36
C GLN A 93 -17.43 -19.96 -2.64
N PHE A 94 -16.42 -20.75 -3.00
CA PHE A 94 -15.74 -20.62 -4.29
C PHE A 94 -16.73 -20.71 -5.44
N LYS A 95 -17.58 -21.77 -5.47
CA LYS A 95 -18.57 -21.99 -6.51
C LYS A 95 -19.58 -20.83 -6.61
N ALA A 96 -19.98 -20.30 -5.45
CA ALA A 96 -20.89 -19.14 -5.42
C ALA A 96 -20.27 -17.88 -6.02
N LYS A 97 -18.97 -17.69 -5.87
CA LYS A 97 -18.25 -16.50 -6.30
C LYS A 97 -17.72 -16.59 -7.73
N PHE A 98 -17.07 -17.70 -8.08
CA PHE A 98 -16.37 -17.89 -9.35
C PHE A 98 -17.04 -18.91 -10.28
N GLY A 99 -17.95 -19.73 -9.77
CA GLY A 99 -18.49 -20.85 -10.53
C GLY A 99 -17.55 -22.07 -10.51
N GLY A 100 -17.74 -23.00 -11.44
CA GLY A 100 -16.90 -24.17 -11.60
C GLY A 100 -17.04 -25.22 -10.50
N SER A 101 -16.10 -26.16 -10.44
CA SER A 101 -16.09 -27.29 -9.52
C SER A 101 -14.68 -27.52 -8.97
N PRO A 102 -14.24 -26.74 -7.99
CA PRO A 102 -12.93 -26.90 -7.40
C PRO A 102 -12.84 -28.17 -6.56
N LEU A 103 -11.63 -28.68 -6.35
CA LEU A 103 -11.30 -29.61 -5.29
C LEU A 103 -11.22 -28.87 -3.94
N GLY A 104 -11.23 -29.63 -2.84
CA GLY A 104 -11.19 -29.10 -1.49
C GLY A 104 -12.26 -29.73 -0.59
N PRO A 105 -12.50 -29.21 0.62
CA PRO A 105 -11.78 -28.09 1.22
C PRO A 105 -10.36 -28.45 1.67
N TRP A 106 -9.50 -27.45 1.78
CA TRP A 106 -8.21 -27.60 2.47
C TRP A 106 -8.31 -27.21 3.95
N LEU A 107 -7.27 -27.55 4.73
CA LEU A 107 -7.09 -27.09 6.10
C LEU A 107 -6.09 -25.95 6.18
N GLY A 108 -6.36 -24.98 7.03
CA GLY A 108 -5.54 -23.76 7.16
C GLY A 108 -6.10 -22.60 6.36
N LYS A 109 -5.34 -21.51 6.31
CA LYS A 109 -5.68 -20.28 5.62
C LYS A 109 -4.40 -19.71 5.00
N LEU A 110 -4.50 -19.16 3.79
CA LEU A 110 -3.38 -18.47 3.16
C LEU A 110 -3.07 -17.15 3.90
N ASP A 111 -1.78 -16.89 4.12
CA ASP A 111 -1.32 -15.63 4.72
C ASP A 111 -1.46 -14.49 3.71
N ASN A 112 -2.13 -13.41 4.11
CA ASN A 112 -2.36 -12.25 3.24
C ASN A 112 -1.08 -11.48 2.91
N ASP A 113 -0.01 -11.67 3.67
CA ASP A 113 1.27 -10.97 3.50
C ASP A 113 2.33 -11.81 2.79
N GLY A 114 2.07 -13.09 2.64
CA GLY A 114 2.91 -14.00 1.88
C GLY A 114 3.49 -15.14 2.72
N GLU A 115 3.52 -16.29 2.10
CA GLU A 115 4.07 -17.51 2.68
C GLU A 115 4.55 -18.46 1.59
N ARG A 116 4.96 -19.65 1.96
CA ARG A 116 5.45 -20.68 1.06
C ARG A 116 4.38 -21.74 0.81
N ILE A 117 4.10 -22.02 -0.46
CA ILE A 117 3.26 -23.11 -0.92
C ILE A 117 4.17 -24.15 -1.57
N GLU A 118 4.06 -25.42 -1.17
CA GLU A 118 4.75 -26.55 -1.78
C GLU A 118 3.78 -27.54 -2.39
N LEU A 119 4.03 -27.97 -3.62
CA LEU A 119 3.36 -29.08 -4.28
C LEU A 119 4.31 -30.28 -4.27
N ARG A 120 3.88 -31.39 -3.67
CA ARG A 120 4.64 -32.64 -3.61
C ARG A 120 3.87 -33.76 -4.25
N ASP A 121 4.57 -34.68 -4.92
CA ASP A 121 3.97 -35.89 -5.48
C ASP A 121 3.63 -36.93 -4.38
N ALA A 122 3.01 -38.04 -4.77
CA ALA A 122 2.61 -39.11 -3.85
C ALA A 122 3.81 -39.80 -3.15
N THR A 123 5.03 -39.62 -3.63
CA THR A 123 6.25 -40.10 -2.98
C THR A 123 6.85 -39.10 -2.00
N GLY A 124 6.27 -37.89 -1.92
CA GLY A 124 6.77 -36.77 -1.12
C GLY A 124 7.85 -35.94 -1.81
N GLN A 125 8.18 -36.21 -3.08
CA GLN A 125 9.14 -35.41 -3.83
C GLN A 125 8.54 -34.04 -4.17
N LEU A 126 9.34 -32.98 -4.02
CA LEU A 126 8.95 -31.61 -4.38
C LEU A 126 8.78 -31.52 -5.90
N VAL A 127 7.60 -31.16 -6.36
CA VAL A 127 7.26 -30.92 -7.77
C VAL A 127 7.37 -29.43 -8.12
N ASP A 128 6.77 -28.58 -7.26
CA ASP A 128 6.78 -27.13 -7.46
C ASP A 128 6.69 -26.39 -6.11
N ARG A 129 7.14 -25.13 -6.10
CA ARG A 129 7.16 -24.30 -4.91
C ARG A 129 7.07 -22.82 -5.26
N VAL A 130 6.20 -22.12 -4.57
CA VAL A 130 6.08 -20.66 -4.66
C VAL A 130 6.14 -20.07 -3.27
N ARG A 131 7.05 -19.12 -3.03
CA ARG A 131 7.06 -18.30 -1.84
C ARG A 131 6.57 -16.90 -2.20
N TYR A 132 5.25 -16.74 -2.25
CA TYR A 132 4.66 -15.44 -2.58
C TYR A 132 4.82 -14.44 -1.43
N ARG A 133 4.77 -13.15 -1.77
CA ARG A 133 4.87 -12.01 -0.85
C ARG A 133 4.02 -10.86 -1.37
N LEU A 134 3.96 -9.75 -0.63
CA LEU A 134 3.44 -8.47 -1.09
C LEU A 134 4.57 -7.47 -1.30
N GLY A 135 4.37 -6.55 -2.26
CA GLY A 135 5.32 -5.51 -2.58
C GLY A 135 6.41 -5.96 -3.55
N PHE A 136 6.91 -5.02 -4.35
CA PHE A 136 7.88 -5.29 -5.40
C PHE A 136 9.00 -6.25 -4.93
N PRO A 137 9.33 -7.31 -5.70
CA PRO A 137 8.86 -7.65 -7.05
C PRO A 137 7.51 -8.36 -7.15
N TRP A 138 6.89 -8.73 -6.06
CA TRP A 138 5.55 -9.31 -6.04
C TRP A 138 4.48 -8.23 -6.24
N PRO A 139 3.40 -8.53 -6.97
CA PRO A 139 2.29 -7.59 -7.10
C PRO A 139 1.57 -7.41 -5.76
N ILE A 140 1.03 -6.21 -5.54
CA ILE A 140 0.17 -5.93 -4.40
C ILE A 140 -1.26 -6.18 -4.81
N VAL A 141 -1.88 -7.19 -4.21
CA VAL A 141 -3.28 -7.58 -4.43
C VAL A 141 -4.02 -7.70 -3.10
N GLY A 142 -5.31 -7.90 -3.14
CA GLY A 142 -6.15 -8.17 -1.96
C GLY A 142 -7.19 -7.11 -1.70
N ASP A 143 -7.64 -7.03 -0.48
CA ASP A 143 -8.75 -6.26 0.10
C ASP A 143 -8.94 -4.82 -0.41
N PRO A 144 -10.12 -4.44 -0.84
CA PRO A 144 -10.69 -4.76 -2.13
C PRO A 144 -9.77 -4.30 -3.26
N PRO A 145 -9.81 -4.83 -4.46
CA PRO A 145 -10.93 -5.54 -5.09
C PRO A 145 -10.86 -7.07 -5.06
N GLY A 146 -9.95 -7.68 -4.29
CA GLY A 146 -9.86 -9.12 -4.15
C GLY A 146 -9.32 -9.82 -5.41
N TYR A 147 -8.26 -9.28 -6.00
CA TYR A 147 -7.57 -9.89 -7.12
C TYR A 147 -6.69 -11.05 -6.65
N SER A 148 -6.50 -12.05 -7.51
CA SER A 148 -5.45 -13.06 -7.37
C SER A 148 -4.13 -12.55 -7.94
N ILE A 149 -3.06 -13.28 -7.67
CA ILE A 149 -1.82 -13.18 -8.45
C ILE A 149 -1.78 -14.29 -9.48
N GLU A 150 -1.45 -13.95 -10.72
CA GLU A 150 -1.40 -14.84 -11.86
C GLU A 150 -0.01 -14.89 -12.47
N LEU A 151 0.47 -16.07 -12.78
CA LEU A 151 1.74 -16.29 -13.47
C LEU A 151 1.61 -15.82 -14.93
N ILE A 152 2.55 -14.98 -15.39
CA ILE A 152 2.51 -14.38 -16.74
C ILE A 152 2.67 -15.43 -17.83
N HIS A 153 3.53 -16.43 -17.63
CA HIS A 153 3.76 -17.55 -18.55
C HIS A 153 4.23 -18.78 -17.77
N PRO A 154 3.72 -19.97 -18.04
CA PRO A 154 4.05 -21.16 -17.26
C PRO A 154 5.51 -21.61 -17.36
N ASP A 155 6.26 -21.19 -18.37
CA ASP A 155 7.69 -21.50 -18.50
C ASP A 155 8.59 -20.61 -17.64
N LEU A 156 8.05 -19.54 -17.06
CA LEU A 156 8.80 -18.67 -16.17
C LEU A 156 8.96 -19.31 -14.79
N ASP A 157 10.01 -18.92 -14.07
CA ASP A 157 10.19 -19.30 -12.67
C ASP A 157 9.08 -18.67 -11.81
N ASN A 158 8.16 -19.49 -11.34
CA ASN A 158 7.04 -19.02 -10.52
C ASN A 158 7.43 -18.74 -9.07
N ASN A 159 8.66 -19.00 -8.64
CA ASN A 159 9.16 -18.54 -7.34
C ASN A 159 9.80 -17.14 -7.40
N ASP A 160 9.81 -16.52 -8.59
CA ASP A 160 10.22 -15.13 -8.80
C ASP A 160 9.00 -14.22 -8.96
N GLY A 161 8.83 -13.27 -8.04
CA GLY A 161 7.70 -12.32 -8.01
C GLY A 161 7.55 -11.46 -9.26
N HIS A 162 8.65 -11.19 -10.00
CA HIS A 162 8.59 -10.45 -11.28
C HIS A 162 7.78 -11.17 -12.36
N ASN A 163 7.53 -12.47 -12.21
CA ASN A 163 6.80 -13.29 -13.16
C ASN A 163 5.30 -13.34 -12.89
N TRP A 164 4.85 -12.64 -11.85
CA TRP A 164 3.46 -12.56 -11.44
C TRP A 164 2.86 -11.17 -11.69
N LYS A 165 1.57 -11.12 -11.95
CA LYS A 165 0.79 -9.88 -12.04
C LYS A 165 -0.55 -10.05 -11.34
N PRO A 166 -1.20 -8.95 -10.93
CA PRO A 166 -2.59 -9.02 -10.50
C PRO A 166 -3.47 -9.60 -11.61
N SER A 167 -4.48 -10.36 -11.27
CA SER A 167 -5.46 -10.97 -12.18
C SER A 167 -6.25 -9.96 -13.03
N VAL A 168 -5.98 -8.69 -12.88
CA VAL A 168 -6.47 -7.60 -13.72
C VAL A 168 -5.33 -7.06 -14.54
N ARG A 169 -5.48 -6.99 -15.85
CA ARG A 169 -4.59 -6.23 -16.70
C ARG A 169 -4.72 -4.76 -16.38
N GLY A 170 -3.86 -4.28 -15.49
CA GLY A 170 -3.59 -2.87 -15.34
C GLY A 170 -2.76 -2.39 -16.53
N ASP A 171 -3.35 -2.27 -17.71
CA ASP A 171 -2.73 -1.47 -18.74
C ASP A 171 -2.88 -0.01 -18.32
N ALA A 172 -1.76 0.65 -18.04
CA ALA A 172 -1.66 2.07 -17.72
C ALA A 172 -2.19 3.01 -18.84
N SER A 173 -2.82 2.47 -19.88
CA SER A 173 -3.47 3.19 -20.97
C SER A 173 -5.00 3.28 -20.84
N THR A 174 -5.59 2.83 -19.73
CA THR A 174 -7.03 2.93 -19.53
C THR A 174 -7.40 4.39 -19.30
N LYS A 175 -8.00 4.99 -20.32
CA LYS A 175 -8.50 6.37 -20.25
C LYS A 175 -9.62 6.39 -19.21
N ALA A 176 -9.39 7.04 -18.07
CA ALA A 176 -10.44 7.24 -17.08
C ALA A 176 -11.46 8.24 -17.64
N ASN A 177 -12.71 7.81 -17.81
CA ASN A 177 -13.82 8.67 -18.20
C ASN A 177 -14.55 9.14 -16.94
N THR A 178 -14.64 10.44 -16.74
CA THR A 178 -15.45 11.02 -15.66
C THR A 178 -16.95 10.90 -16.01
N LEU A 179 -17.66 10.03 -15.30
CA LEU A 179 -19.12 9.89 -15.42
C LEU A 179 -19.87 10.94 -14.61
N VAL A 180 -19.32 11.34 -13.47
CA VAL A 180 -19.81 12.43 -12.62
C VAL A 180 -18.62 13.27 -12.19
N ALA A 181 -18.65 14.54 -12.54
CA ALA A 181 -17.62 15.49 -12.12
C ALA A 181 -17.94 16.08 -10.73
N LYS A 182 -16.89 16.42 -9.97
CA LYS A 182 -16.98 17.23 -8.76
C LYS A 182 -17.79 18.51 -9.01
N GLY A 183 -18.57 18.93 -8.02
CA GLY A 183 -19.38 20.14 -8.15
C GLY A 183 -20.54 20.03 -9.14
N SER A 184 -20.93 18.81 -9.53
CA SER A 184 -22.03 18.62 -10.49
C SER A 184 -23.42 18.82 -9.87
N SER A 185 -24.43 19.01 -10.74
CA SER A 185 -25.82 19.19 -10.30
C SER A 185 -26.48 17.84 -10.00
N TRP A 186 -27.21 17.79 -8.89
CA TRP A 186 -27.97 16.63 -8.43
C TRP A 186 -29.41 17.00 -8.12
N LYS A 187 -30.33 16.05 -8.27
CA LYS A 187 -31.65 16.09 -7.64
C LYS A 187 -31.48 15.66 -6.19
N TYR A 188 -32.09 16.38 -5.24
CA TYR A 188 -32.04 16.02 -3.84
C TYR A 188 -33.40 16.18 -3.14
N PHE A 189 -33.59 15.38 -2.09
CA PHE A 189 -34.77 15.38 -1.27
C PHE A 189 -34.40 15.41 0.22
N LYS A 190 -34.92 16.37 0.95
CA LYS A 190 -34.65 16.53 2.38
C LYS A 190 -35.28 15.38 3.15
N GLY A 191 -34.51 14.73 4.04
CA GLY A 191 -34.93 13.56 4.81
C GLY A 191 -35.90 13.88 5.94
N THR A 192 -36.93 14.69 5.69
CA THR A 192 -38.06 14.97 6.63
C THR A 192 -39.06 13.82 6.65
N LYS A 193 -39.04 12.99 5.65
CA LYS A 193 -39.82 11.75 5.46
C LYS A 193 -39.13 10.82 4.47
N GLU A 194 -39.67 9.60 4.30
CA GLU A 194 -39.18 8.68 3.26
C GLU A 194 -39.34 9.28 1.87
N ALA A 195 -38.32 9.12 1.03
CA ALA A 195 -38.26 9.62 -0.33
C ALA A 195 -39.26 8.90 -1.26
N SER A 196 -39.69 7.70 -0.91
CA SER A 196 -40.69 6.90 -1.65
C SER A 196 -41.39 5.86 -0.78
N SER A 197 -42.53 5.37 -1.26
CA SER A 197 -43.21 4.18 -0.71
C SER A 197 -43.46 3.21 -1.84
N PRO A 198 -42.91 1.96 -1.79
CA PRO A 198 -41.91 1.41 -0.84
C PRO A 198 -40.60 2.22 -0.78
N ARG A 199 -39.88 2.16 0.32
CA ARG A 199 -38.68 2.97 0.63
C ARG A 199 -37.57 2.90 -0.42
N THR A 200 -37.47 1.82 -1.19
CA THR A 200 -36.41 1.57 -2.16
C THR A 200 -36.72 2.04 -3.58
N VAL A 201 -37.98 2.45 -3.85
CA VAL A 201 -38.43 2.77 -5.22
C VAL A 201 -37.72 4.00 -5.78
N TRP A 202 -37.35 4.97 -4.94
CA TRP A 202 -36.62 6.15 -5.37
C TRP A 202 -35.24 5.87 -6.02
N ARG A 203 -34.70 4.65 -5.88
CA ARG A 203 -33.43 4.21 -6.45
C ARG A 203 -33.58 3.64 -7.87
N LYS A 204 -34.81 3.51 -8.38
CA LYS A 204 -35.11 2.87 -9.68
C LYS A 204 -35.32 3.90 -10.78
N ALA A 205 -35.07 3.51 -12.03
CA ALA A 205 -35.23 4.37 -13.22
C ALA A 205 -36.65 4.92 -13.38
N ALA A 206 -37.65 4.09 -13.14
CA ALA A 206 -39.06 4.48 -13.30
C ALA A 206 -39.59 5.45 -12.23
N PHE A 207 -38.80 5.81 -11.24
CA PHE A 207 -39.20 6.73 -10.18
C PHE A 207 -39.28 8.17 -10.70
N THR A 208 -40.40 8.85 -10.42
CA THR A 208 -40.63 10.25 -10.77
C THR A 208 -40.19 11.17 -9.64
N GLU A 209 -39.31 12.12 -9.93
CA GLU A 209 -38.70 13.05 -8.99
C GLU A 209 -39.60 14.26 -8.66
N SER A 210 -40.90 14.02 -8.48
CA SER A 210 -41.85 15.09 -8.13
C SER A 210 -41.53 15.65 -6.74
N GLY A 211 -41.38 16.96 -6.65
CA GLY A 211 -41.07 17.66 -5.39
C GLY A 211 -39.58 17.56 -4.98
N TRP A 212 -38.70 16.94 -5.80
CA TRP A 212 -37.27 16.99 -5.54
C TRP A 212 -36.66 18.33 -5.95
N LEU A 213 -35.75 18.80 -5.17
CA LEU A 213 -34.99 20.04 -5.41
C LEU A 213 -33.79 19.74 -6.33
N THR A 214 -33.18 20.78 -6.85
CA THR A 214 -31.96 20.66 -7.66
C THR A 214 -30.89 21.59 -7.07
N GLY A 215 -29.66 21.07 -6.91
CA GLY A 215 -28.54 21.82 -6.39
C GLY A 215 -27.22 21.29 -6.92
N ARG A 216 -26.19 22.14 -6.87
CA ARG A 216 -24.80 21.74 -7.18
C ARG A 216 -24.09 21.33 -5.88
N THR A 217 -23.33 20.26 -5.97
CA THR A 217 -22.43 19.83 -4.89
C THR A 217 -21.18 20.73 -4.79
N PRO A 218 -20.56 20.87 -3.60
CA PRO A 218 -20.95 20.34 -2.30
C PRO A 218 -22.31 20.89 -1.84
N ILE A 219 -23.19 19.97 -1.38
CA ILE A 219 -24.51 20.30 -0.82
C ILE A 219 -24.47 20.00 0.67
N GLY A 220 -24.81 21.00 1.49
CA GLY A 220 -24.75 20.83 2.95
C GLY A 220 -24.93 22.14 3.71
N TYR A 221 -24.45 22.17 4.96
CA TYR A 221 -24.38 23.36 5.79
C TYR A 221 -23.16 23.31 6.71
N GLY A 222 -22.82 24.43 7.33
CA GLY A 222 -21.73 24.55 8.31
C GLY A 222 -20.41 25.03 7.70
N GLU A 223 -20.10 24.67 6.46
CA GLU A 223 -18.85 24.98 5.77
C GLU A 223 -19.00 26.09 4.72
N ASN A 224 -17.93 26.85 4.48
CA ASN A 224 -17.92 28.01 3.58
C ASN A 224 -17.80 27.66 2.09
N PHE A 225 -17.46 26.42 1.75
CA PHE A 225 -17.28 25.94 0.39
C PHE A 225 -18.56 25.39 -0.26
N MET A 226 -19.70 25.39 0.46
CA MET A 226 -20.98 24.92 -0.07
C MET A 226 -21.42 25.64 -1.33
N LYS A 227 -21.86 24.88 -2.34
CA LYS A 227 -22.52 25.42 -3.54
C LYS A 227 -24.02 25.43 -3.42
N THR A 228 -24.57 24.58 -2.54
CA THR A 228 -26.00 24.57 -2.18
C THR A 228 -26.11 24.40 -0.67
N THR A 229 -26.66 25.42 -0.01
CA THR A 229 -26.78 25.45 1.45
C THR A 229 -28.13 24.90 1.95
N LEU A 230 -28.07 23.96 2.89
CA LEU A 230 -29.23 23.38 3.58
C LEU A 230 -29.42 24.03 4.95
N GLY A 231 -29.74 25.32 4.96
CA GLY A 231 -29.83 26.11 6.19
C GLY A 231 -30.89 25.66 7.19
N ASP A 232 -31.82 24.78 6.78
CA ASP A 232 -32.87 24.20 7.61
C ASP A 232 -32.55 22.77 8.09
N MET A 233 -31.37 22.22 7.76
CA MET A 233 -31.03 20.84 8.13
C MET A 233 -30.77 20.71 9.61
N ARG A 234 -29.97 21.60 10.19
CA ARG A 234 -29.66 21.59 11.63
C ARG A 234 -30.94 21.71 12.44
N ASN A 235 -31.17 20.77 13.34
CA ASN A 235 -32.41 20.59 14.11
C ASN A 235 -33.65 20.19 13.27
N GLY A 236 -33.55 20.10 11.96
CA GLY A 236 -34.65 19.75 11.05
C GLY A 236 -34.70 18.27 10.69
N TYR A 237 -33.65 17.73 10.09
CA TYR A 237 -33.55 16.35 9.61
C TYR A 237 -32.11 15.85 9.63
N THR A 238 -31.93 14.51 9.60
CA THR A 238 -30.62 13.87 9.70
C THR A 238 -30.10 13.31 8.39
N SER A 239 -30.92 13.23 7.34
CA SER A 239 -30.49 12.64 6.08
C SER A 239 -30.94 13.45 4.87
N VAL A 240 -30.23 13.26 3.75
CA VAL A 240 -30.58 13.83 2.46
C VAL A 240 -30.45 12.73 1.40
N TYR A 241 -31.44 12.62 0.53
CA TYR A 241 -31.45 11.71 -0.60
C TYR A 241 -31.00 12.45 -1.85
N PHE A 242 -30.15 11.83 -2.64
CA PHE A 242 -29.61 12.37 -3.88
C PHE A 242 -29.85 11.41 -5.04
N ARG A 243 -30.21 11.95 -6.19
CA ARG A 243 -30.37 11.20 -7.43
C ARG A 243 -29.69 11.94 -8.59
N LYS A 244 -29.07 11.15 -9.47
CA LYS A 244 -28.51 11.64 -10.71
C LYS A 244 -28.68 10.61 -11.80
N LYS A 245 -29.12 11.06 -12.96
CA LYS A 245 -29.12 10.28 -14.20
C LYS A 245 -27.79 10.47 -14.90
N ILE A 246 -27.16 9.39 -15.30
CA ILE A 246 -25.98 9.38 -16.15
C ILE A 246 -26.23 8.53 -17.38
N THR A 247 -25.63 8.90 -18.51
CA THR A 247 -25.65 8.10 -19.72
C THR A 247 -24.32 7.39 -19.88
N VAL A 248 -24.36 6.07 -19.92
CA VAL A 248 -23.17 5.24 -20.12
C VAL A 248 -23.17 4.69 -21.53
N LYS A 249 -22.07 4.88 -22.25
CA LYS A 249 -21.81 4.28 -23.55
C LYS A 249 -20.81 3.16 -23.40
N ASP A 250 -21.01 2.09 -24.18
CA ASP A 250 -20.14 0.91 -24.13
C ASP A 250 -20.02 0.31 -22.71
N ALA A 251 -21.13 0.19 -21.98
CA ALA A 251 -21.15 -0.30 -20.59
C ALA A 251 -20.36 -1.61 -20.41
N LYS A 252 -20.39 -2.50 -21.41
CA LYS A 252 -19.63 -3.76 -21.42
C LYS A 252 -18.10 -3.56 -21.49
N LYS A 253 -17.63 -2.38 -21.90
CA LYS A 253 -16.20 -2.02 -21.95
C LYS A 253 -15.72 -1.35 -20.67
N ILE A 254 -16.62 -1.02 -19.74
CA ILE A 254 -16.24 -0.44 -18.44
C ILE A 254 -15.82 -1.58 -17.53
N GLY A 255 -14.54 -1.63 -17.25
CA GLY A 255 -13.92 -2.64 -16.40
C GLY A 255 -14.03 -2.32 -14.91
N ALA A 256 -13.92 -1.04 -14.53
CA ALA A 256 -14.00 -0.61 -13.14
C ALA A 256 -14.70 0.74 -13.00
N LEU A 257 -15.27 0.96 -11.81
CA LEU A 257 -15.78 2.26 -11.37
C LEU A 257 -15.07 2.64 -10.07
N LYS A 258 -14.55 3.87 -10.03
CA LYS A 258 -13.97 4.47 -8.84
C LYS A 258 -14.82 5.66 -8.41
N LEU A 259 -15.30 5.62 -7.17
CA LEU A 259 -16.08 6.66 -6.54
C LEU A 259 -15.17 7.47 -5.62
N ALA A 260 -15.09 8.78 -5.81
CA ALA A 260 -14.46 9.69 -4.86
C ALA A 260 -15.54 10.57 -4.22
N LEU A 261 -15.60 10.54 -2.90
CA LEU A 261 -16.58 11.27 -2.10
C LEU A 261 -15.88 12.14 -1.07
N GLN A 262 -16.31 13.40 -1.00
CA GLN A 262 -16.13 14.28 0.14
C GLN A 262 -17.46 14.28 0.90
N PHE A 263 -17.49 13.86 2.15
CA PHE A 263 -18.74 13.68 2.91
C PHE A 263 -18.55 13.84 4.41
N ASP A 264 -19.62 14.23 5.06
CA ASP A 264 -19.79 14.36 6.49
C ASP A 264 -21.22 13.89 6.83
N ASP A 265 -21.51 12.94 7.66
CA ASP A 265 -20.72 11.96 8.44
C ASP A 265 -20.69 10.58 7.79
N GLY A 266 -21.73 10.24 7.01
CA GLY A 266 -21.87 8.92 6.42
C GLY A 266 -22.79 8.86 5.21
N PHE A 267 -22.70 7.79 4.44
CA PHE A 267 -23.53 7.60 3.25
C PHE A 267 -23.74 6.13 2.90
N ASN A 268 -24.79 5.90 2.09
CA ASN A 268 -24.96 4.70 1.27
C ASN A 268 -25.23 5.10 -0.18
N MET A 269 -24.65 4.33 -1.13
CA MET A 269 -24.81 4.55 -2.56
C MET A 269 -25.34 3.31 -3.28
N TRP A 270 -26.23 3.53 -4.23
CA TRP A 270 -26.78 2.51 -5.12
C TRP A 270 -26.65 2.97 -6.57
N ILE A 271 -26.42 2.01 -7.46
CA ILE A 271 -26.52 2.20 -8.91
C ILE A 271 -27.61 1.26 -9.41
N ASN A 272 -28.62 1.80 -10.10
CA ASN A 272 -29.79 1.08 -10.58
C ASN A 272 -30.51 0.23 -9.51
N GLY A 273 -30.45 0.71 -8.25
CA GLY A 273 -31.04 0.05 -7.08
C GLY A 273 -30.17 -1.00 -6.40
N ARG A 274 -29.02 -1.37 -6.96
CA ARG A 274 -28.04 -2.25 -6.32
C ARG A 274 -27.09 -1.42 -5.43
N HIS A 275 -26.93 -1.82 -4.17
CA HIS A 275 -25.97 -1.21 -3.26
C HIS A 275 -24.54 -1.44 -3.74
N VAL A 276 -23.73 -0.36 -3.85
CA VAL A 276 -22.38 -0.42 -4.41
C VAL A 276 -21.31 0.13 -3.47
N ALA A 277 -21.67 1.05 -2.56
CA ALA A 277 -20.75 1.60 -1.57
C ALA A 277 -21.53 2.13 -0.36
N GLY A 278 -20.85 2.26 0.77
CA GLY A 278 -21.36 2.90 1.97
C GLY A 278 -20.27 3.02 3.02
N SER A 279 -20.35 4.07 3.82
CA SER A 279 -19.44 4.35 4.93
C SER A 279 -20.21 4.90 6.11
N ASN A 280 -19.83 4.47 7.32
CA ASN A 280 -20.32 4.96 8.61
C ASN A 280 -21.85 4.86 8.81
N ILE A 281 -22.51 3.92 8.15
CA ILE A 281 -23.93 3.61 8.33
C ILE A 281 -24.09 2.14 8.67
N SER A 282 -24.79 1.83 9.77
CA SER A 282 -24.94 0.47 10.30
C SER A 282 -25.80 -0.47 9.44
N THR A 283 -26.52 0.04 8.45
CA THR A 283 -27.43 -0.72 7.59
C THR A 283 -27.39 -0.26 6.13
N LYS A 284 -27.52 -1.19 5.20
CA LYS A 284 -27.66 -0.88 3.75
C LYS A 284 -29.06 -0.36 3.38
N GLU A 285 -30.01 -0.40 4.30
CA GLU A 285 -31.40 0.04 4.10
C GLU A 285 -31.83 1.06 5.18
N PRO A 286 -31.14 2.23 5.26
CA PRO A 286 -31.44 3.22 6.30
C PRO A 286 -32.81 3.88 6.08
N ARG A 287 -33.41 4.34 7.18
CA ARG A 287 -34.60 5.18 7.17
C ARG A 287 -34.20 6.65 7.00
N PHE A 288 -35.15 7.49 6.65
CA PHE A 288 -34.93 8.95 6.61
C PHE A 288 -34.39 9.53 7.92
N SER A 289 -34.73 8.90 9.06
CA SER A 289 -34.34 9.33 10.42
C SER A 289 -33.09 8.63 10.95
N THR A 290 -32.47 7.74 10.18
CA THR A 290 -31.22 7.07 10.57
C THR A 290 -30.11 8.11 10.62
N GLY A 291 -29.34 8.13 11.71
CA GLY A 291 -28.10 8.89 11.82
C GLY A 291 -26.87 8.07 11.37
N ALA A 292 -25.76 8.71 11.12
CA ALA A 292 -24.48 8.05 10.97
C ALA A 292 -24.05 7.40 12.30
N SER A 293 -23.19 6.39 12.24
CA SER A 293 -22.75 5.62 13.42
C SER A 293 -21.83 6.42 14.34
N SER A 294 -21.10 7.38 13.79
CA SER A 294 -20.21 8.31 14.50
C SER A 294 -20.07 9.61 13.71
N ALA A 295 -19.58 10.68 14.34
CA ALA A 295 -19.17 11.87 13.63
C ALA A 295 -17.84 11.61 12.90
N ILE A 296 -17.75 11.99 11.63
CA ILE A 296 -16.58 11.90 10.78
C ILE A 296 -16.50 13.16 9.93
N GLU A 297 -15.39 13.88 10.04
CA GLU A 297 -15.12 15.06 9.21
C GLU A 297 -14.13 14.70 8.11
N GLU A 298 -14.61 14.39 6.90
CA GLU A 298 -13.79 14.08 5.74
C GLU A 298 -13.80 15.26 4.77
N HIS A 299 -12.88 16.19 4.98
CA HIS A 299 -12.71 17.36 4.11
C HIS A 299 -12.02 17.02 2.79
N ASP A 300 -11.35 15.87 2.70
CA ASP A 300 -10.75 15.35 1.48
C ASP A 300 -11.66 14.33 0.79
N TYR A 301 -11.41 14.10 -0.50
CA TYR A 301 -12.11 13.05 -1.23
C TYR A 301 -11.56 11.68 -0.85
N VAL A 302 -12.41 10.87 -0.24
CA VAL A 302 -12.14 9.46 0.03
C VAL A 302 -12.51 8.63 -1.21
N GLU A 303 -11.58 7.81 -1.67
CA GLU A 303 -11.79 6.94 -2.84
C GLU A 303 -12.33 5.57 -2.43
N PHE A 304 -13.31 5.07 -3.20
CA PHE A 304 -13.92 3.76 -3.07
C PHE A 304 -13.87 3.04 -4.42
N ASP A 305 -13.25 1.87 -4.47
CA ASP A 305 -13.39 0.98 -5.60
C ASP A 305 -14.75 0.29 -5.53
N LEU A 306 -15.55 0.44 -6.58
CA LEU A 306 -16.87 -0.15 -6.61
C LEU A 306 -16.83 -1.60 -7.10
N PRO A 307 -17.80 -2.45 -6.70
CA PRO A 307 -17.91 -3.81 -7.21
C PRO A 307 -17.91 -3.85 -8.74
N SER A 308 -17.55 -4.99 -9.34
CA SER A 308 -17.54 -5.17 -10.79
C SER A 308 -18.84 -4.65 -11.46
N PRO A 309 -18.76 -3.71 -12.41
CA PRO A 309 -19.91 -2.99 -12.94
C PRO A 309 -20.86 -3.84 -13.77
N GLY A 310 -20.44 -4.99 -14.31
CA GLY A 310 -21.25 -5.85 -15.16
C GLY A 310 -22.55 -6.38 -14.54
N GLY A 311 -22.67 -6.33 -13.20
CA GLY A 311 -23.86 -6.78 -12.48
C GLY A 311 -24.91 -5.68 -12.22
N TYR A 312 -24.62 -4.40 -12.51
CA TYR A 312 -25.52 -3.29 -12.19
C TYR A 312 -25.45 -2.09 -13.14
N LEU A 313 -24.37 -1.95 -13.92
CA LEU A 313 -24.23 -0.88 -14.91
C LEU A 313 -24.82 -1.38 -16.25
N ILE A 314 -25.67 -0.55 -16.89
CA ILE A 314 -26.32 -0.89 -18.15
C ILE A 314 -25.97 0.12 -19.24
N GLU A 315 -26.10 -0.30 -20.47
CA GLU A 315 -26.02 0.60 -21.64
C GLU A 315 -27.12 1.66 -21.58
N GLY A 316 -26.78 2.91 -21.86
CA GLY A 316 -27.74 4.02 -21.83
C GLY A 316 -27.90 4.66 -20.46
N GLU A 317 -29.14 4.95 -20.05
CA GLU A 317 -29.44 5.67 -18.81
C GLU A 317 -29.25 4.79 -17.57
N ASN A 318 -28.46 5.28 -16.61
CA ASN A 318 -28.25 4.68 -15.29
C ASN A 318 -28.64 5.67 -14.19
N ILE A 319 -29.14 5.16 -13.08
CA ILE A 319 -29.54 5.94 -11.91
C ILE A 319 -28.48 5.79 -10.81
N LEU A 320 -27.85 6.88 -10.45
CA LEU A 320 -27.09 6.99 -9.23
C LEU A 320 -28.01 7.49 -8.09
N ALA A 321 -28.00 6.82 -6.97
CA ALA A 321 -28.81 7.14 -5.81
C ALA A 321 -27.92 7.12 -4.57
N ILE A 322 -27.90 8.21 -3.79
CA ILE A 322 -27.12 8.31 -2.55
C ILE A 322 -28.07 8.78 -1.43
N GLN A 323 -27.95 8.18 -0.26
CA GLN A 323 -28.52 8.70 0.97
C GLN A 323 -27.35 9.05 1.90
N ALA A 324 -27.18 10.33 2.15
CA ALA A 324 -26.14 10.83 3.06
C ALA A 324 -26.78 11.19 4.41
N HIS A 325 -26.01 10.98 5.46
CA HIS A 325 -26.49 11.03 6.83
C HIS A 325 -25.55 11.82 7.72
N ASN A 326 -26.13 12.69 8.54
CA ASN A 326 -25.48 13.34 9.64
C ASN A 326 -25.55 12.44 10.89
N ALA A 327 -24.56 12.46 11.76
CA ALA A 327 -24.54 11.66 12.99
C ALA A 327 -25.64 12.11 13.99
N SER A 328 -25.90 13.40 14.03
CA SER A 328 -26.87 13.96 15.00
C SER A 328 -27.74 15.05 14.37
N LYS A 329 -29.03 15.06 14.73
CA LYS A 329 -29.97 16.05 14.25
C LYS A 329 -29.65 17.49 14.72
N GLY A 330 -29.14 17.66 15.93
CA GLY A 330 -28.88 18.97 16.54
C GLY A 330 -27.47 19.20 17.05
N GLY A 331 -26.71 18.12 17.23
CA GLY A 331 -25.36 18.14 17.81
C GLY A 331 -24.23 18.29 16.80
N SER A 332 -24.49 18.09 15.50
CA SER A 332 -23.49 18.31 14.48
C SER A 332 -23.40 19.77 14.06
N SER A 333 -22.17 20.26 13.84
CA SER A 333 -21.90 21.65 13.40
C SER A 333 -22.21 21.83 11.93
N ASP A 334 -22.07 20.75 11.13
CA ASP A 334 -22.05 20.73 9.68
C ASP A 334 -22.63 19.44 9.09
N PHE A 335 -22.66 19.38 7.80
CA PHE A 335 -23.00 18.25 6.94
C PHE A 335 -22.71 18.65 5.51
N PHE A 336 -22.05 17.79 4.75
CA PHE A 336 -21.83 18.04 3.31
C PHE A 336 -21.61 16.76 2.53
N ILE A 337 -21.80 16.88 1.20
CA ILE A 337 -21.43 15.84 0.25
C ILE A 337 -21.05 16.44 -1.11
N ASP A 338 -19.93 15.97 -1.66
CA ASP A 338 -19.59 16.11 -3.10
C ASP A 338 -19.15 14.76 -3.68
N VAL A 339 -19.40 14.57 -4.96
CA VAL A 339 -19.30 13.26 -5.61
C VAL A 339 -18.55 13.35 -6.93
N GLU A 340 -17.55 12.50 -7.12
CA GLU A 340 -16.93 12.21 -8.41
C GLU A 340 -17.03 10.70 -8.69
N LEU A 341 -17.44 10.34 -9.91
CA LEU A 341 -17.45 8.96 -10.37
C LEU A 341 -16.65 8.84 -11.66
N LYS A 342 -15.61 8.04 -11.63
CA LYS A 342 -14.77 7.73 -12.77
C LYS A 342 -15.00 6.29 -13.23
N ALA A 343 -15.04 6.09 -14.55
CA ALA A 343 -15.08 4.78 -15.18
C ALA A 343 -13.75 4.51 -15.87
N THR A 344 -13.20 3.34 -15.66
CA THR A 344 -12.05 2.85 -16.41
C THR A 344 -12.57 2.04 -17.59
N VAL A 345 -12.28 2.49 -18.81
CA VAL A 345 -12.60 1.77 -20.05
C VAL A 345 -11.44 0.83 -20.35
N GLY A 346 -11.72 -0.44 -20.41
CA GLY A 346 -10.74 -1.50 -20.69
C GLY A 346 -11.45 -2.84 -20.84
N PRO A 347 -10.75 -3.95 -21.15
CA PRO A 347 -11.37 -5.26 -21.08
C PRO A 347 -11.99 -5.40 -19.68
N ALA A 348 -13.22 -5.93 -19.65
CA ALA A 348 -13.96 -6.14 -18.39
C ALA A 348 -13.01 -6.67 -17.34
N ASN A 349 -12.98 -6.04 -16.15
CA ASN A 349 -12.24 -6.55 -14.99
C ASN A 349 -12.54 -8.04 -14.90
N ARG A 350 -11.60 -8.82 -15.38
CA ARG A 350 -11.66 -10.25 -15.17
C ARG A 350 -10.94 -10.47 -13.88
N GLY A 351 -11.52 -10.30 -12.76
CA GLY A 351 -10.93 -10.73 -11.51
C GLY A 351 -10.23 -12.09 -11.67
N PRO A 352 -9.99 -12.83 -10.63
CA PRO A 352 -9.39 -14.16 -10.70
C PRO A 352 -9.96 -15.01 -11.84
N THR A 353 -9.11 -15.78 -12.53
CA THR A 353 -9.46 -16.60 -13.70
C THR A 353 -9.42 -18.12 -13.44
N PRO A 354 -9.93 -18.62 -12.29
CA PRO A 354 -9.77 -20.03 -11.92
C PRO A 354 -10.39 -20.97 -12.96
N GLY A 355 -9.64 -22.01 -13.32
CA GLY A 355 -10.05 -23.03 -14.29
C GLY A 355 -9.83 -22.61 -15.74
N THR A 356 -9.18 -21.48 -16.00
CA THR A 356 -8.92 -20.99 -17.35
C THR A 356 -7.51 -20.38 -17.44
N ARG A 357 -7.09 -20.06 -18.67
CA ARG A 357 -5.80 -19.36 -18.89
C ARG A 357 -5.81 -18.01 -18.18
N ASN A 358 -4.71 -17.72 -17.48
CA ASN A 358 -4.47 -16.47 -16.77
C ASN A 358 -4.77 -15.23 -17.63
N SER A 359 -5.42 -14.23 -17.06
CA SER A 359 -5.74 -12.97 -17.76
C SER A 359 -4.49 -12.21 -18.20
N VAL A 360 -3.40 -12.40 -17.48
CA VAL A 360 -2.09 -11.77 -17.71
C VAL A 360 -1.18 -12.54 -18.64
N PHE A 361 -1.62 -13.69 -19.15
CA PHE A 361 -0.82 -14.55 -20.02
C PHE A 361 -0.27 -13.78 -21.22
N ALA A 362 1.02 -13.90 -21.46
CA ALA A 362 1.72 -13.31 -22.59
C ALA A 362 2.73 -14.31 -23.16
N THR A 363 2.67 -14.57 -24.48
CA THR A 363 3.64 -15.41 -25.18
C THR A 363 5.02 -14.75 -25.23
N GLU A 364 5.03 -13.43 -25.29
CA GLU A 364 6.24 -12.60 -25.24
C GLU A 364 6.12 -11.60 -24.10
N PRO A 365 6.46 -11.99 -22.87
CA PRO A 365 6.39 -11.09 -21.71
C PRO A 365 7.34 -9.90 -21.91
N LEU A 366 6.89 -8.72 -21.48
CA LEU A 366 7.77 -7.55 -21.41
C LEU A 366 8.99 -7.84 -20.53
N PRO A 367 10.14 -7.22 -20.82
CA PRO A 367 11.29 -7.29 -19.92
C PRO A 367 10.88 -6.89 -18.50
N ARG A 368 11.32 -7.67 -17.53
CA ARG A 368 11.09 -7.37 -16.11
C ARG A 368 12.40 -6.84 -15.53
N LEU A 369 12.29 -5.86 -14.67
CA LEU A 369 13.44 -5.20 -14.04
C LEU A 369 13.67 -5.80 -12.66
N ALA A 370 14.68 -6.64 -12.54
CA ALA A 370 15.07 -7.27 -11.29
C ALA A 370 16.26 -6.55 -10.66
N LYS A 371 16.52 -6.80 -9.38
CA LYS A 371 17.66 -6.26 -8.63
C LYS A 371 17.85 -4.76 -8.83
N VAL A 372 16.72 -4.03 -8.67
CA VAL A 372 16.77 -2.57 -8.69
C VAL A 372 17.33 -2.11 -7.36
N GLU A 373 18.56 -1.61 -7.37
CA GLU A 373 19.31 -1.25 -6.17
C GLU A 373 20.02 0.09 -6.37
N HIS A 374 20.49 0.68 -5.28
CA HIS A 374 21.37 1.84 -5.33
C HIS A 374 22.51 1.68 -4.33
N THR A 375 23.65 2.24 -4.66
CA THR A 375 24.86 2.18 -3.82
C THR A 375 25.53 3.56 -3.80
N PRO A 376 25.90 4.08 -2.59
CA PRO A 376 25.70 3.50 -1.26
C PRO A 376 24.25 3.60 -0.77
N ARG A 377 23.85 2.73 0.18
CA ARG A 377 22.48 2.69 0.74
C ARG A 377 22.04 4.01 1.38
N GLN A 378 22.94 4.67 2.08
CA GLN A 378 22.72 6.01 2.66
C GLN A 378 23.91 6.90 2.29
N PRO A 379 23.82 7.64 1.16
CA PRO A 379 24.89 8.49 0.71
C PRO A 379 25.04 9.73 1.60
N LYS A 380 26.26 10.29 1.60
CA LYS A 380 26.57 11.59 2.16
C LYS A 380 26.52 12.70 1.10
N GLY A 381 26.54 13.94 1.55
CA GLY A 381 26.62 15.09 0.66
C GLY A 381 27.82 15.01 -0.28
N GLY A 382 27.57 15.19 -1.59
CA GLY A 382 28.61 15.12 -2.61
C GLY A 382 29.11 13.72 -2.97
N GLU A 383 28.55 12.65 -2.39
CA GLU A 383 28.88 11.27 -2.73
C GLU A 383 28.11 10.84 -4.00
N ALA A 384 28.77 10.05 -4.89
CA ALA A 384 28.08 9.53 -6.08
C ALA A 384 27.15 8.38 -5.68
N VAL A 385 25.97 8.31 -6.29
CA VAL A 385 25.04 7.19 -6.14
C VAL A 385 24.88 6.49 -7.47
N VAL A 386 25.12 5.19 -7.51
CA VAL A 386 24.90 4.36 -8.68
C VAL A 386 23.58 3.60 -8.50
N ILE A 387 22.69 3.71 -9.47
CA ILE A 387 21.47 2.90 -9.57
C ILE A 387 21.74 1.76 -10.55
N THR A 388 21.37 0.54 -10.18
CA THR A 388 21.55 -0.66 -10.99
C THR A 388 20.24 -1.38 -11.20
N THR A 389 20.13 -2.16 -12.28
CA THR A 389 19.04 -3.11 -12.54
C THR A 389 19.50 -4.23 -13.47
N VAL A 390 18.84 -5.38 -13.37
CA VAL A 390 19.05 -6.52 -14.28
C VAL A 390 17.74 -6.82 -15.02
N PRO A 391 17.62 -6.48 -16.31
CA PRO A 391 16.48 -6.89 -17.12
C PRO A 391 16.43 -8.41 -17.27
N SER A 392 15.25 -9.01 -17.17
CA SER A 392 15.04 -10.48 -17.19
C SER A 392 15.26 -11.13 -18.57
N THR A 393 15.30 -10.34 -19.62
CA THR A 393 15.53 -10.78 -21.02
C THR A 393 16.42 -9.78 -21.71
N ALA A 394 17.09 -10.22 -22.80
CA ALA A 394 17.86 -9.31 -23.63
C ALA A 394 17.02 -8.10 -24.07
N VAL A 395 17.56 -6.91 -23.86
CA VAL A 395 16.89 -5.64 -24.17
C VAL A 395 17.49 -4.96 -25.41
N ALA A 396 18.03 -5.76 -26.35
CA ALA A 396 18.61 -5.25 -27.58
C ALA A 396 17.61 -4.32 -28.33
N GLY A 397 18.07 -3.13 -28.67
CA GLY A 397 17.21 -2.11 -29.29
C GLY A 397 16.21 -1.44 -28.36
N SER A 398 16.25 -1.74 -27.06
CA SER A 398 15.44 -1.09 -26.03
C SER A 398 16.22 0.02 -25.34
N GLU A 399 15.51 0.97 -24.74
CA GLU A 399 16.07 2.03 -23.91
C GLU A 399 15.86 1.68 -22.43
N VAL A 400 16.94 1.49 -21.67
CA VAL A 400 16.88 1.34 -20.21
C VAL A 400 17.25 2.68 -19.57
N TYR A 401 16.45 3.15 -18.64
CA TYR A 401 16.68 4.44 -17.98
C TYR A 401 16.15 4.46 -16.57
N ALA A 402 16.81 5.21 -15.69
CA ALA A 402 16.29 5.64 -14.42
C ALA A 402 15.65 7.03 -14.56
N GLU A 403 14.74 7.34 -13.67
CA GLU A 403 14.25 8.70 -13.44
C GLU A 403 14.40 9.00 -11.96
N TYR A 404 14.87 10.18 -11.59
CA TYR A 404 14.97 10.59 -10.20
C TYR A 404 14.25 11.92 -9.92
N GLN A 405 13.80 12.08 -8.69
CA GLN A 405 13.14 13.29 -8.16
C GLN A 405 13.81 13.68 -6.84
N VAL A 406 14.18 14.94 -6.69
CA VAL A 406 14.82 15.45 -5.47
C VAL A 406 13.78 16.14 -4.60
N VAL A 407 13.75 15.75 -3.32
CA VAL A 407 12.93 16.37 -2.28
C VAL A 407 13.87 17.03 -1.29
N SER A 408 13.95 18.35 -1.33
CA SER A 408 14.72 19.16 -0.37
C SER A 408 13.95 19.35 0.94
N PRO A 409 14.61 19.71 2.05
CA PRO A 409 13.92 20.11 3.28
C PRO A 409 12.88 21.21 2.99
N GLY A 410 11.64 21.02 3.47
CA GLY A 410 10.51 21.90 3.18
C GLY A 410 9.84 21.70 1.81
N GLY A 411 10.52 21.06 0.87
CA GLY A 411 10.01 20.79 -0.48
C GLY A 411 9.30 19.45 -0.65
N TYR A 412 8.71 18.88 0.41
CA TYR A 412 8.05 17.57 0.31
C TYR A 412 6.92 17.58 -0.70
N VAL A 413 6.95 16.63 -1.62
CA VAL A 413 5.95 16.44 -2.68
C VAL A 413 5.11 15.21 -2.35
N HIS A 414 3.80 15.41 -2.14
CA HIS A 414 2.86 14.30 -1.96
C HIS A 414 2.65 13.54 -3.28
N ILE A 415 2.39 12.25 -3.19
CA ILE A 415 2.10 11.43 -4.38
C ILE A 415 0.89 11.93 -5.17
N ASP A 416 -0.09 12.56 -4.50
CA ASP A 416 -1.30 13.11 -5.13
C ASP A 416 -1.08 14.53 -5.69
N ASP A 417 0.06 15.16 -5.44
CA ASP A 417 0.38 16.47 -6.01
C ASP A 417 0.68 16.33 -7.52
N ALA A 418 0.12 17.18 -8.33
CA ALA A 418 0.41 17.19 -9.79
C ALA A 418 1.90 17.40 -10.10
N THR A 419 2.68 17.92 -9.18
CA THR A 419 4.13 18.07 -9.27
C THR A 419 4.87 16.76 -9.11
N TYR A 420 4.29 15.74 -8.45
CA TYR A 420 4.89 14.43 -8.33
C TYR A 420 5.15 13.82 -9.71
N GLU A 421 4.17 13.85 -10.61
CA GLU A 421 4.32 13.28 -11.96
C GLU A 421 5.24 14.10 -12.89
N ARG A 422 5.52 15.35 -12.57
CA ARG A 422 6.29 16.27 -13.44
C ARG A 422 7.73 16.47 -12.99
N GLY A 423 8.05 16.14 -11.76
CA GLY A 423 9.34 16.47 -11.14
C GLY A 423 10.47 15.47 -11.41
N TRP A 424 10.35 14.61 -12.41
CA TRP A 424 11.30 13.54 -12.68
C TRP A 424 12.34 13.93 -13.72
N THR A 425 13.61 13.65 -13.41
CA THR A 425 14.74 13.84 -14.33
C THR A 425 15.17 12.48 -14.86
N LYS A 426 15.17 12.32 -16.17
CA LYS A 426 15.57 11.08 -16.85
C LYS A 426 17.08 10.93 -16.88
N LEU A 427 17.56 9.73 -16.61
CA LEU A 427 18.97 9.34 -16.58
C LEU A 427 19.13 8.04 -17.38
N PRO A 428 19.79 8.06 -18.55
CA PRO A 428 20.06 6.85 -19.31
C PRO A 428 20.90 5.85 -18.50
N MET A 429 20.59 4.55 -18.63
CA MET A 429 21.37 3.48 -18.03
C MET A 429 22.12 2.72 -19.12
N ASN A 430 23.31 2.23 -18.82
CA ASN A 430 24.15 1.50 -19.77
C ASN A 430 24.71 0.21 -19.15
N ASP A 431 25.17 -0.69 -20.01
CA ASP A 431 25.88 -1.95 -19.72
C ASP A 431 27.18 -1.95 -20.57
N LEU A 432 28.02 -0.91 -20.36
CA LEU A 432 29.21 -0.61 -21.18
C LEU A 432 30.51 -0.54 -20.37
N GLY A 433 30.49 -0.86 -19.06
CA GLY A 433 31.63 -0.74 -18.16
C GLY A 433 32.06 0.70 -17.87
N GLN A 434 31.12 1.66 -17.91
CA GLN A 434 31.39 3.08 -17.68
C GLN A 434 30.19 3.79 -17.00
N GLU A 435 30.41 5.02 -16.52
CA GLU A 435 29.38 5.85 -15.88
C GLU A 435 28.65 5.17 -14.69
N GLY A 436 29.39 4.37 -13.93
CA GLY A 436 28.85 3.62 -12.76
C GLY A 436 28.60 2.16 -13.05
N ASP A 437 28.66 1.74 -14.31
CA ASP A 437 28.66 0.35 -14.68
C ASP A 437 30.03 -0.28 -14.43
N ALA A 438 30.03 -1.45 -13.76
CA ALA A 438 31.26 -2.08 -13.28
C ALA A 438 31.94 -2.94 -14.35
N GLU A 439 31.16 -3.63 -15.20
CA GLU A 439 31.63 -4.57 -16.17
C GLU A 439 30.76 -4.57 -17.43
N ALA A 440 31.35 -4.36 -18.58
CA ALA A 440 30.64 -4.29 -19.84
C ALA A 440 30.01 -5.63 -20.23
N SER A 441 28.75 -5.59 -20.63
CA SER A 441 27.99 -6.76 -21.16
C SER A 441 27.77 -7.89 -20.14
N ASP A 442 27.70 -7.56 -18.85
CA ASP A 442 27.35 -8.51 -17.78
C ASP A 442 25.83 -8.60 -17.54
N GLY A 443 25.05 -7.76 -18.23
CA GLY A 443 23.60 -7.68 -18.13
C GLY A 443 23.10 -6.78 -16.99
N VAL A 444 24.00 -6.13 -16.25
CA VAL A 444 23.68 -5.15 -15.21
C VAL A 444 23.69 -3.75 -15.82
N PHE A 445 22.53 -3.16 -15.95
CA PHE A 445 22.41 -1.77 -16.41
C PHE A 445 22.60 -0.82 -15.24
N SER A 446 23.44 0.17 -15.42
CA SER A 446 23.84 1.12 -14.37
C SER A 446 23.73 2.55 -14.83
N ALA A 447 23.46 3.46 -13.87
CA ALA A 447 23.54 4.90 -14.08
C ALA A 447 24.00 5.61 -12.80
N THR A 448 24.84 6.62 -12.94
CA THR A 448 25.31 7.44 -11.82
C THR A 448 24.46 8.69 -11.66
N VAL A 449 23.76 8.82 -10.53
CA VAL A 449 23.08 10.07 -10.15
C VAL A 449 24.16 11.13 -9.83
N PRO A 450 24.09 12.34 -10.43
CA PRO A 450 25.11 13.35 -10.25
C PRO A 450 25.40 13.69 -8.79
N LYS A 451 26.68 13.88 -8.43
CA LYS A 451 27.10 14.25 -7.06
C LYS A 451 26.45 15.53 -6.56
N SER A 452 26.14 16.48 -7.44
CA SER A 452 25.46 17.73 -7.12
C SER A 452 24.04 17.56 -6.59
N VAL A 453 23.41 16.43 -6.89
CA VAL A 453 22.08 16.07 -6.38
C VAL A 453 22.15 15.66 -4.92
N GLN A 454 23.28 15.08 -4.50
CA GLN A 454 23.48 14.55 -3.15
C GLN A 454 23.77 15.71 -2.18
N GLN A 455 22.73 16.16 -1.53
CA GLN A 455 22.85 17.20 -0.49
C GLN A 455 22.32 16.69 0.84
N HIS A 456 22.95 17.11 1.90
CA HIS A 456 22.55 16.76 3.26
C HIS A 456 21.06 17.04 3.52
N ARG A 457 20.35 16.08 4.13
CA ARG A 457 18.90 16.12 4.41
C ARG A 457 17.98 16.03 3.18
N HIS A 458 18.50 15.69 1.98
CA HIS A 458 17.68 15.49 0.80
C HIS A 458 17.22 14.04 0.69
N LEU A 459 15.94 13.86 0.36
CA LEU A 459 15.39 12.58 -0.08
C LEU A 459 15.47 12.56 -1.61
N VAL A 460 16.01 11.48 -2.17
CA VAL A 460 16.04 11.28 -3.62
C VAL A 460 15.22 10.04 -3.94
N ARG A 461 14.13 10.25 -4.63
CA ARG A 461 13.27 9.20 -5.19
C ARG A 461 13.80 8.77 -6.54
N TYR A 462 13.65 7.51 -6.91
CA TYR A 462 13.95 7.03 -8.24
C TYR A 462 13.06 5.89 -8.67
N ARG A 463 12.91 5.70 -9.97
CA ARG A 463 12.27 4.56 -10.60
C ARG A 463 13.05 4.17 -11.84
N VAL A 464 12.97 2.92 -12.24
CA VAL A 464 13.70 2.40 -13.40
C VAL A 464 12.70 1.90 -14.44
N SER A 465 12.96 2.18 -15.70
CA SER A 465 12.08 1.75 -16.79
C SER A 465 12.89 1.18 -17.96
N VAL A 466 12.26 0.23 -18.65
CA VAL A 466 12.71 -0.25 -19.95
C VAL A 466 11.63 0.04 -20.99
N LYS A 467 12.01 0.74 -22.05
CA LYS A 467 11.16 1.00 -23.22
C LYS A 467 11.63 0.12 -24.37
N THR A 468 10.81 -0.83 -24.79
CA THR A 468 11.12 -1.75 -25.88
C THR A 468 11.15 -1.02 -27.23
N ALA A 469 11.75 -1.66 -28.24
CA ALA A 469 11.74 -1.17 -29.63
C ALA A 469 10.32 -0.95 -30.18
N LEU A 470 9.32 -1.67 -29.66
CA LEU A 470 7.90 -1.50 -30.01
C LEU A 470 7.22 -0.38 -29.23
N GLY A 471 7.95 0.37 -28.39
CA GLY A 471 7.44 1.48 -27.59
C GLY A 471 6.68 1.09 -26.32
N GLN A 472 6.63 -0.19 -25.97
CA GLN A 472 6.05 -0.67 -24.71
C GLN A 472 6.99 -0.34 -23.55
N VAL A 473 6.44 0.01 -22.39
CA VAL A 473 7.23 0.39 -21.21
C VAL A 473 6.92 -0.54 -20.05
N ALA A 474 7.97 -1.04 -19.40
CA ALA A 474 7.88 -1.68 -18.10
C ALA A 474 8.65 -0.86 -17.08
N THR A 475 8.07 -0.63 -15.91
CA THR A 475 8.63 0.21 -14.84
C THR A 475 8.69 -0.55 -13.52
N ALA A 476 9.75 -0.31 -12.77
CA ALA A 476 9.96 -0.78 -11.40
C ALA A 476 10.12 0.43 -10.43
N PRO A 477 9.40 0.48 -9.30
CA PRO A 477 8.30 -0.40 -8.91
C PRO A 477 7.12 -0.29 -9.88
N TYR A 478 6.11 -1.16 -9.72
CA TYR A 478 4.93 -1.14 -10.60
C TYR A 478 4.16 0.17 -10.47
N PRO A 479 3.57 0.71 -11.56
CA PRO A 479 2.82 1.98 -11.50
C PRO A 479 1.60 1.97 -10.56
N GLY A 480 1.07 0.78 -10.24
CA GLY A 480 -0.04 0.60 -9.29
C GLY A 480 0.41 0.38 -7.85
N ASP A 481 1.70 0.43 -7.56
CA ASP A 481 2.23 0.32 -6.22
C ASP A 481 1.87 1.57 -5.41
N PRO A 482 1.41 1.47 -4.14
CA PRO A 482 1.17 2.63 -3.29
C PRO A 482 2.45 3.43 -2.97
N SER A 483 3.63 2.86 -3.22
CA SER A 483 4.92 3.55 -3.22
C SER A 483 5.62 3.31 -4.57
N PRO A 484 5.22 4.01 -5.66
CA PRO A 484 5.66 3.72 -7.03
C PRO A 484 7.06 4.28 -7.35
N ASN A 485 7.89 4.37 -6.35
CA ASN A 485 9.31 4.72 -6.46
C ASN A 485 10.12 4.06 -5.36
N PHE A 486 11.38 3.79 -5.65
CA PHE A 486 12.41 3.60 -4.65
C PHE A 486 12.90 4.95 -4.16
N ALA A 487 13.62 4.98 -3.04
CA ALA A 487 14.23 6.21 -2.55
C ALA A 487 15.45 5.94 -1.67
N TYR A 488 16.32 6.94 -1.55
CA TYR A 488 17.37 6.99 -0.56
C TYR A 488 17.43 8.37 0.09
N PHE A 489 17.98 8.41 1.29
CA PHE A 489 18.11 9.63 2.06
C PHE A 489 19.58 10.02 2.19
N CYS A 490 19.96 11.18 1.66
CA CYS A 490 21.30 11.72 1.76
C CYS A 490 21.48 12.40 3.12
N TYR A 491 22.38 11.86 3.94
CA TYR A 491 22.53 12.34 5.32
C TYR A 491 23.97 12.24 5.84
N ASP A 492 24.54 13.36 6.28
CA ASP A 492 25.93 13.43 6.75
C ASP A 492 26.13 12.98 8.20
N GLY A 493 25.04 12.71 8.90
CA GLY A 493 25.02 12.31 10.31
C GLY A 493 24.33 13.32 11.22
N VAL A 494 24.04 12.90 12.45
CA VAL A 494 23.33 13.71 13.44
C VAL A 494 24.28 14.76 14.00
N PRO A 495 23.97 16.07 13.91
CA PRO A 495 24.77 17.12 14.52
C PRO A 495 24.60 17.15 16.05
N SER A 496 25.53 17.77 16.77
CA SER A 496 25.33 18.15 18.17
C SER A 496 24.13 19.08 18.29
N TRP A 497 23.41 18.99 19.40
CA TRP A 497 22.27 19.83 19.69
C TRP A 497 22.42 20.57 21.02
N SER A 498 22.00 21.83 21.04
CA SER A 498 21.97 22.68 22.22
C SER A 498 20.62 23.38 22.33
N GLY A 499 20.01 23.31 23.51
CA GLY A 499 18.70 23.92 23.72
C GLY A 499 18.29 23.97 25.18
N LYS A 500 17.05 24.41 25.43
CA LYS A 500 16.50 24.54 26.78
C LYS A 500 15.21 23.71 26.90
N ALA A 501 15.06 22.99 28.01
CA ALA A 501 13.86 22.21 28.29
C ALA A 501 12.59 23.08 28.41
N LYS A 502 12.76 24.36 28.83
CA LYS A 502 11.67 25.36 28.89
C LYS A 502 12.29 26.77 28.96
N PRO A 503 11.52 27.82 28.67
CA PRO A 503 11.99 29.20 28.86
C PRO A 503 12.56 29.41 30.29
N GLY A 504 13.73 30.07 30.39
CA GLY A 504 14.42 30.29 31.65
C GLY A 504 15.22 29.13 32.23
N ALA A 505 15.12 27.91 31.64
CA ALA A 505 15.94 26.77 32.05
C ALA A 505 17.39 26.92 31.58
N LYS A 506 18.31 26.19 32.26
CA LYS A 506 19.70 26.06 31.83
C LYS A 506 19.78 25.43 30.45
N VAL A 507 20.71 25.88 29.62
CA VAL A 507 21.05 25.25 28.35
C VAL A 507 21.58 23.85 28.61
N VAL A 508 21.12 22.89 27.85
CA VAL A 508 21.59 21.50 27.79
C VAL A 508 22.21 21.26 26.42
N GLU A 509 23.37 20.64 26.42
CA GLU A 509 24.10 20.28 25.20
C GLU A 509 24.20 18.77 25.11
N TYR A 510 23.93 18.23 23.93
CA TYR A 510 24.13 16.83 23.59
C TYR A 510 25.05 16.75 22.37
N ASP A 511 26.11 15.99 22.49
CA ASP A 511 26.98 15.71 21.35
C ASP A 511 26.37 14.69 20.40
N SER A 512 26.89 14.63 19.19
CA SER A 512 26.46 13.70 18.13
C SER A 512 26.54 12.24 18.60
N GLN A 513 27.60 11.87 19.35
CA GLN A 513 27.78 10.52 19.86
C GLN A 513 26.67 10.13 20.85
N GLY A 514 26.30 11.05 21.74
CA GLY A 514 25.19 10.84 22.68
C GLY A 514 23.85 10.68 22.00
N LEU A 515 23.61 11.48 20.95
CA LEU A 515 22.37 11.48 20.20
C LEU A 515 22.19 10.25 19.29
N THR A 516 23.28 9.54 18.97
CA THR A 516 23.25 8.32 18.13
C THR A 516 23.37 7.03 18.95
N ARG A 517 23.29 7.09 20.30
CA ARG A 517 23.28 5.89 21.15
C ARG A 517 22.01 5.04 21.02
N VAL A 518 20.95 5.62 20.51
CA VAL A 518 19.72 4.93 20.13
C VAL A 518 19.46 5.17 18.64
N PRO A 519 18.74 4.29 17.96
CA PRO A 519 18.40 4.46 16.55
C PRO A 519 17.76 5.82 16.25
N VAL A 520 18.14 6.42 15.13
CA VAL A 520 17.64 7.72 14.69
C VAL A 520 16.59 7.53 13.62
N TYR A 521 15.40 8.05 13.88
CA TYR A 521 14.28 8.02 12.95
C TYR A 521 14.01 9.41 12.41
N HIS A 522 13.85 9.52 11.09
CA HIS A 522 13.56 10.79 10.44
C HIS A 522 12.18 10.73 9.80
N LEU A 523 11.30 11.67 10.13
CA LEU A 523 10.09 11.95 9.38
C LEU A 523 10.38 13.13 8.44
N ILE A 524 10.17 12.93 7.14
CA ILE A 524 10.30 13.97 6.13
C ILE A 524 8.90 14.38 5.70
N SER A 525 8.54 15.66 5.87
CA SER A 525 7.21 16.16 5.54
C SER A 525 7.22 17.69 5.36
N LYS A 526 6.08 18.27 4.96
CA LYS A 526 5.90 19.72 4.94
C LYS A 526 5.78 20.24 6.37
N LYS A 527 6.44 21.36 6.68
CA LYS A 527 6.36 22.00 8.00
C LYS A 527 4.92 22.30 8.41
N THR A 528 4.13 22.82 7.47
CA THR A 528 2.71 23.12 7.70
C THR A 528 1.91 21.89 8.10
N ASP A 529 2.21 20.72 7.51
CA ASP A 529 1.52 19.46 7.81
C ASP A 529 1.91 18.96 9.21
N VAL A 530 3.19 19.02 9.55
CA VAL A 530 3.71 18.67 10.87
C VAL A 530 3.08 19.54 11.95
N GLU A 531 3.14 20.87 11.78
CA GLU A 531 2.57 21.82 12.74
C GLU A 531 1.06 21.67 12.87
N ASN A 532 0.33 21.57 11.75
CA ASN A 532 -1.11 21.38 11.78
C ASN A 532 -1.52 20.06 12.43
N SER A 533 -0.75 18.96 12.22
CA SER A 533 -1.04 17.67 12.85
C SER A 533 -0.98 17.72 14.39
N THR A 534 -0.24 18.66 14.94
CA THR A 534 -0.08 18.87 16.40
C THR A 534 -1.00 19.96 16.95
N TRP A 535 -1.70 20.73 16.10
CA TRP A 535 -2.52 21.86 16.51
C TRP A 535 -3.99 21.46 16.67
N ASN A 536 -4.60 21.82 17.80
CA ASN A 536 -5.96 21.43 18.16
C ASN A 536 -7.03 21.79 17.11
N GLU A 537 -6.93 22.97 16.52
CA GLU A 537 -7.94 23.50 15.59
C GLU A 537 -7.69 23.07 14.13
N LYS A 538 -6.56 22.43 13.85
CA LYS A 538 -6.09 22.15 12.47
C LYS A 538 -5.71 20.71 12.21
N TYR A 539 -5.80 19.83 13.21
CA TYR A 539 -5.33 18.45 13.08
C TYR A 539 -6.19 17.56 12.16
N GLY A 540 -7.31 18.08 11.67
CA GLY A 540 -8.18 17.38 10.70
C GLY A 540 -9.07 16.28 11.30
N GLY A 541 -9.17 16.20 12.62
CA GLY A 541 -9.93 15.14 13.30
C GLY A 541 -9.07 13.92 13.69
N ASP A 542 -9.66 13.01 14.47
CA ASP A 542 -8.95 11.87 15.05
C ASP A 542 -8.53 10.81 14.02
N ASN A 543 -9.17 10.79 12.87
CA ASN A 543 -8.88 9.83 11.79
C ASN A 543 -8.06 10.43 10.65
N TYR A 544 -7.90 11.76 10.62
CA TYR A 544 -7.09 12.39 9.58
C TYR A 544 -5.61 11.99 9.69
N LYS A 545 -5.00 11.73 8.55
CA LYS A 545 -3.60 11.32 8.47
C LYS A 545 -2.86 12.17 7.44
N TRP A 546 -1.80 12.78 7.89
CA TRP A 546 -0.87 13.56 7.09
C TRP A 546 0.09 12.64 6.35
N LYS A 547 0.70 13.12 5.28
CA LYS A 547 1.60 12.33 4.42
C LYS A 547 3.05 12.70 4.65
N GLY A 548 3.93 11.71 4.58
CA GLY A 548 5.35 11.90 4.77
C GLY A 548 6.16 10.67 4.36
N THR A 549 7.45 10.74 4.66
CA THR A 549 8.39 9.63 4.49
C THR A 549 9.07 9.37 5.82
N LEU A 550 9.12 8.11 6.24
CA LEU A 550 9.90 7.71 7.42
C LEU A 550 11.21 7.07 6.95
N VAL A 551 12.33 7.49 7.57
CA VAL A 551 13.65 6.91 7.31
C VAL A 551 14.23 6.36 8.60
N TYR A 552 14.74 5.15 8.54
CA TYR A 552 15.46 4.50 9.61
C TYR A 552 16.56 3.61 9.04
N ASP A 553 17.78 3.75 9.53
CA ASP A 553 18.96 2.94 9.15
C ASP A 553 19.16 2.84 7.62
N GLY A 554 18.98 3.97 6.90
CA GLY A 554 19.07 4.03 5.44
C GLY A 554 17.89 3.42 4.68
N GLU A 555 16.97 2.73 5.36
CA GLU A 555 15.70 2.29 4.77
C GLU A 555 14.72 3.45 4.68
N VAL A 556 14.10 3.59 3.53
CA VAL A 556 13.13 4.65 3.26
C VAL A 556 11.75 4.06 3.06
N TYR A 557 10.82 4.45 3.92
CA TYR A 557 9.40 4.13 3.82
C TYR A 557 8.69 5.37 3.29
N ASP A 558 8.57 5.46 1.96
CA ASP A 558 8.02 6.64 1.31
C ASP A 558 6.49 6.60 1.23
N HIS A 559 5.88 7.78 1.07
CA HIS A 559 4.42 7.95 0.95
C HIS A 559 3.62 7.36 2.11
N ILE A 560 4.21 7.24 3.31
CA ILE A 560 3.49 6.81 4.51
C ILE A 560 2.48 7.86 4.96
N ARG A 561 1.61 7.44 5.85
CA ARG A 561 0.67 8.34 6.53
C ARG A 561 1.04 8.44 8.00
N TYR A 562 0.92 9.63 8.57
CA TYR A 562 1.20 9.84 9.98
C TYR A 562 0.18 10.78 10.62
N ARG A 563 0.11 10.75 11.94
CA ARG A 563 -0.62 11.74 12.75
C ARG A 563 -0.03 11.84 14.16
N ALA A 564 -0.24 12.98 14.81
CA ALA A 564 -0.12 13.03 16.26
C ALA A 564 -1.29 12.25 16.87
N ARG A 565 -1.03 11.51 17.98
CA ARG A 565 -2.04 10.71 18.69
C ARG A 565 -2.17 11.16 20.15
N GLY A 566 -3.21 10.71 20.87
CA GLY A 566 -3.37 10.92 22.32
C GLY A 566 -4.47 11.88 22.74
N GLY A 567 -5.54 12.04 21.97
CA GLY A 567 -6.70 12.87 22.31
C GLY A 567 -6.32 14.32 22.63
N VAL A 568 -7.03 14.97 23.53
CA VAL A 568 -6.82 16.39 23.92
C VAL A 568 -5.42 16.69 24.46
N TRP A 569 -4.71 15.69 24.96
CA TRP A 569 -3.38 15.88 25.55
C TRP A 569 -2.27 16.01 24.52
N ARG A 570 -2.50 15.62 23.23
CA ARG A 570 -1.49 15.68 22.18
C ARG A 570 -0.92 17.08 21.93
N TYR A 571 -1.72 18.12 22.15
CA TYR A 571 -1.32 19.52 21.99
C TYR A 571 -1.10 20.25 23.32
N ALA A 572 -1.51 19.67 24.45
CA ALA A 572 -1.29 20.28 25.77
C ALA A 572 0.08 19.95 26.36
N MET A 573 0.78 18.94 25.87
CA MET A 573 1.96 18.36 26.50
C MET A 573 3.29 18.91 26.00
N GLY A 574 3.33 19.66 24.93
CA GLY A 574 4.56 20.17 24.31
C GLY A 574 5.49 19.09 23.74
N LYS A 575 5.15 17.82 23.87
CA LYS A 575 5.82 16.67 23.23
C LYS A 575 4.76 15.67 22.78
N ASN A 576 4.71 15.43 21.49
CA ASN A 576 3.65 14.68 20.86
C ASN A 576 3.93 13.17 20.85
N MET A 577 2.87 12.39 20.94
CA MET A 577 2.84 10.99 20.56
C MET A 577 2.52 10.91 19.08
N TRP A 578 3.05 9.91 18.38
CA TRP A 578 2.88 9.76 16.95
C TRP A 578 2.35 8.40 16.59
N LYS A 579 1.68 8.32 15.44
CA LYS A 579 1.30 7.09 14.79
C LYS A 579 1.70 7.20 13.32
N PHE A 580 2.30 6.12 12.82
CA PHE A 580 2.69 5.95 11.43
C PHE A 580 1.94 4.75 10.88
N ASP A 581 1.36 4.89 9.68
CA ASP A 581 0.75 3.79 8.93
C ASP A 581 1.56 3.59 7.65
N PHE A 582 2.08 2.39 7.47
CA PHE A 582 2.85 2.00 6.29
C PHE A 582 1.93 1.51 5.19
N ASN A 583 2.39 1.64 3.95
CA ASN A 583 1.62 1.19 2.82
C ASN A 583 1.62 -0.34 2.72
N ARG A 584 0.54 -0.92 2.22
CA ARG A 584 0.46 -2.35 1.96
C ARG A 584 1.62 -2.79 1.06
N GLY A 585 2.28 -3.88 1.40
CA GLY A 585 3.47 -4.37 0.73
C GLY A 585 4.79 -3.64 1.08
N HIS A 586 4.72 -2.58 1.91
CA HIS A 586 5.87 -1.78 2.37
C HIS A 586 5.89 -1.70 3.90
N SER A 587 5.56 -2.80 4.57
CA SER A 587 5.49 -2.86 6.03
C SER A 587 6.86 -2.62 6.67
N PHE A 588 6.86 -1.95 7.81
CA PHE A 588 8.06 -1.54 8.53
C PHE A 588 8.80 -2.74 9.14
N GLN A 589 10.12 -2.83 8.91
CA GLN A 589 11.00 -3.80 9.56
C GLN A 589 11.52 -3.22 10.86
N ALA A 590 10.89 -3.59 11.97
CA ALA A 590 11.33 -3.18 13.29
C ALA A 590 12.50 -4.03 13.80
N ARG A 591 13.28 -3.45 14.71
CA ARG A 591 14.40 -4.09 15.41
C ARG A 591 14.26 -3.96 16.91
N ASP A 592 14.84 -4.88 17.64
CA ASP A 592 14.88 -4.83 19.09
C ASP A 592 15.96 -3.86 19.62
N HIS A 593 16.11 -3.78 20.96
CA HIS A 593 17.12 -2.92 21.61
C HIS A 593 18.58 -3.33 21.33
N TYR A 594 18.79 -4.49 20.72
CA TYR A 594 20.09 -5.03 20.35
C TYR A 594 20.31 -5.01 18.82
N ASP A 595 19.48 -4.22 18.10
CA ASP A 595 19.53 -4.07 16.64
C ASP A 595 19.23 -5.36 15.84
N ARG A 596 18.53 -6.32 16.44
CA ARG A 596 18.09 -7.56 15.79
C ARG A 596 16.69 -7.37 15.19
N GLU A 597 16.51 -7.76 13.95
CA GLU A 597 15.21 -7.70 13.29
C GLU A 597 14.19 -8.62 13.97
N TYR A 598 12.97 -8.12 14.14
CA TYR A 598 11.83 -8.96 14.49
C TYR A 598 11.41 -9.81 13.28
N ASN A 599 10.89 -10.99 13.53
CA ASN A 599 10.42 -11.89 12.46
C ASN A 599 9.21 -11.35 11.71
N SER A 600 8.38 -10.54 12.37
CA SER A 600 7.22 -9.88 11.77
C SER A 600 7.55 -8.47 11.31
N ARG A 601 6.92 -8.04 10.21
CA ARG A 601 6.91 -6.65 9.77
C ARG A 601 5.64 -5.96 10.25
N TRP A 602 5.70 -4.67 10.51
CA TRP A 602 4.60 -3.91 11.09
C TRP A 602 3.95 -2.98 10.08
N ASP A 603 2.61 -3.02 10.00
CA ASP A 603 1.84 -2.07 9.18
C ASP A 603 1.70 -0.71 9.85
N LYS A 604 1.86 -0.66 11.15
CA LYS A 604 1.70 0.55 11.96
C LYS A 604 2.73 0.60 13.07
N LEU A 605 3.21 1.80 13.34
CA LEU A 605 4.17 2.10 14.38
C LEU A 605 3.65 3.25 15.24
N ASN A 606 3.74 3.13 16.55
CA ASN A 606 3.42 4.20 17.48
C ASN A 606 4.67 4.72 18.17
N PHE A 607 4.70 6.03 18.43
CA PHE A 607 5.69 6.63 19.33
C PHE A 607 4.99 7.13 20.58
N SER A 608 5.43 6.63 21.75
CA SER A 608 5.12 7.23 23.04
C SER A 608 6.03 8.44 23.28
N ALA A 609 5.45 9.49 23.83
CA ALA A 609 6.19 10.71 24.18
C ALA A 609 7.07 10.53 25.42
N CYS A 610 6.99 9.39 26.11
CA CYS A 610 7.74 9.09 27.34
C CYS A 610 7.52 10.11 28.47
N ILE A 611 6.33 10.70 28.55
CA ILE A 611 5.95 11.65 29.59
C ILE A 611 4.61 11.25 30.20
N GLN A 612 4.51 11.41 31.52
CA GLN A 612 3.27 11.12 32.24
C GLN A 612 2.30 12.30 32.13
N GLN A 613 1.05 12.00 31.79
CA GLN A 613 -0.03 12.97 31.77
C GLN A 613 -0.32 13.49 33.19
N GLY A 614 -0.43 14.81 33.34
CA GLY A 614 -0.77 15.45 34.61
C GLY A 614 0.34 15.52 35.65
N ASN A 615 1.49 14.86 35.43
CA ASN A 615 2.65 14.97 36.31
C ASN A 615 3.95 15.19 35.52
N PHE A 616 4.30 16.45 35.32
CA PHE A 616 5.48 16.85 34.57
C PHE A 616 6.83 16.62 35.29
N GLN A 617 6.82 16.14 36.55
CA GLN A 617 8.01 15.85 37.30
C GLN A 617 8.64 14.51 36.87
N HIS A 618 7.85 13.56 36.44
CA HIS A 618 8.27 12.23 36.03
C HIS A 618 8.45 12.10 34.51
N ARG A 619 9.20 13.01 33.90
CA ARG A 619 9.48 12.99 32.47
C ARG A 619 10.48 11.88 32.12
N GLY A 620 10.12 11.04 31.17
CA GLY A 620 10.92 9.90 30.73
C GLY A 620 10.57 8.59 31.42
N GLU A 621 10.12 8.61 32.67
CA GLU A 621 9.78 7.38 33.43
C GLU A 621 8.61 6.62 32.79
N GLN A 622 7.64 7.33 32.21
CA GLN A 622 6.48 6.67 31.54
C GLN A 622 6.93 5.72 30.44
N GLY A 623 7.90 6.11 29.61
CA GLY A 623 8.44 5.22 28.59
C GLY A 623 9.18 4.02 29.20
N MET A 624 9.86 4.17 30.33
CA MET A 624 10.47 3.04 31.06
C MET A 624 9.40 2.08 31.56
N PHE A 625 8.30 2.57 32.14
CA PHE A 625 7.22 1.72 32.60
C PHE A 625 6.53 0.99 31.47
N GLU A 626 6.29 1.64 30.32
CA GLU A 626 5.75 0.99 29.14
C GLU A 626 6.70 -0.11 28.63
N ALA A 627 7.97 0.20 28.40
CA ALA A 627 8.94 -0.77 27.87
C ALA A 627 9.16 -1.96 28.81
N VAL A 628 9.35 -1.70 30.12
CA VAL A 628 9.54 -2.75 31.12
C VAL A 628 8.25 -3.57 31.32
N GLY A 629 7.08 -2.92 31.34
CA GLY A 629 5.79 -3.58 31.49
C GLY A 629 5.53 -4.57 30.36
N PHE A 630 5.69 -4.16 29.11
CA PHE A 630 5.54 -5.06 27.95
C PHE A 630 6.56 -6.19 27.99
N LYS A 631 7.81 -5.92 28.35
CA LYS A 631 8.83 -6.97 28.46
C LYS A 631 8.53 -7.97 29.58
N LEU A 632 7.95 -7.55 30.69
CA LEU A 632 7.52 -8.46 31.76
C LEU A 632 6.36 -9.36 31.32
N PHE A 633 5.40 -8.84 30.55
CA PHE A 633 4.36 -9.67 29.97
C PHE A 633 4.93 -10.70 29.01
N GLU A 634 5.83 -10.30 28.10
CA GLU A 634 6.51 -11.24 27.19
C GLU A 634 7.27 -12.32 27.94
N LEU A 635 8.00 -11.97 29.03
CA LEU A 635 8.72 -12.94 29.87
C LEU A 635 7.78 -13.88 30.66
N ALA A 636 6.53 -13.47 30.85
CA ALA A 636 5.49 -14.28 31.47
C ALA A 636 4.67 -15.11 30.44
N ASP A 637 5.15 -15.18 29.18
CA ASP A 637 4.48 -15.88 28.07
C ASP A 637 3.09 -15.30 27.76
N VAL A 638 2.95 -13.98 27.97
CA VAL A 638 1.78 -13.20 27.56
C VAL A 638 2.17 -12.33 26.40
N GLU A 639 1.44 -12.42 25.30
CA GLU A 639 1.71 -11.59 24.11
C GLU A 639 1.64 -10.11 24.46
N ALA A 640 2.66 -9.37 24.06
CA ALA A 640 2.79 -7.94 24.37
C ALA A 640 3.48 -7.18 23.23
N PRO A 641 3.12 -5.91 23.00
CA PRO A 641 3.76 -5.09 21.98
C PRO A 641 5.27 -5.04 22.11
N LYS A 642 5.97 -5.20 21.02
CA LYS A 642 7.42 -5.01 20.94
C LYS A 642 7.75 -3.52 21.02
N THR A 643 8.85 -3.20 21.67
CA THR A 643 9.28 -1.79 21.89
C THR A 643 10.75 -1.61 21.65
N HIS A 644 11.14 -0.38 21.26
CA HIS A 644 12.54 0.07 21.27
C HIS A 644 12.63 1.59 21.39
N TRP A 645 13.75 2.07 21.93
CA TRP A 645 14.00 3.51 22.08
C TRP A 645 14.50 4.10 20.78
N VAL A 646 14.02 5.32 20.45
CA VAL A 646 14.42 6.04 19.24
C VAL A 646 14.70 7.51 19.52
N HIS A 647 15.67 8.06 18.83
CA HIS A 647 15.87 9.50 18.67
C HIS A 647 15.03 9.94 17.47
N PHE A 648 14.00 10.74 17.71
CA PHE A 648 13.11 11.20 16.66
C PHE A 648 13.50 12.58 16.14
N ARG A 649 13.59 12.68 14.83
CA ARG A 649 13.88 13.91 14.08
C ARG A 649 12.81 14.13 13.02
N ILE A 650 12.48 15.39 12.76
CA ILE A 650 11.58 15.76 11.66
C ILE A 650 12.34 16.69 10.73
N ILE A 651 12.43 16.29 9.47
CA ILE A 651 13.03 17.06 8.39
C ILE A 651 11.91 17.82 7.66
N ASP A 652 11.90 19.11 7.89
CA ASP A 652 11.01 20.06 7.22
C ASP A 652 11.83 21.27 6.73
N GLU A 653 11.24 22.45 6.59
CA GLU A 653 11.99 23.67 6.22
C GLU A 653 12.78 24.28 7.38
N ALA A 654 12.65 23.76 8.61
CA ALA A 654 13.36 24.25 9.78
C ALA A 654 14.88 24.05 9.65
N ALA A 655 15.65 24.86 10.39
CA ALA A 655 17.08 24.67 10.50
C ALA A 655 17.38 23.38 11.27
N GLU A 656 18.40 22.62 10.85
CA GLU A 656 18.72 21.32 11.47
C GLU A 656 19.01 21.41 12.97
N THR A 657 19.67 22.48 13.41
CA THR A 657 20.14 22.69 14.79
C THR A 657 19.33 23.72 15.56
N GLY A 658 18.10 23.98 15.18
CA GLY A 658 17.21 24.89 15.91
C GLY A 658 17.02 24.50 17.37
N ALA A 659 16.83 25.49 18.24
CA ALA A 659 16.79 25.31 19.70
C ALA A 659 15.47 24.70 20.22
N THR A 660 14.44 24.65 19.40
CA THR A 660 13.12 24.05 19.71
C THR A 660 12.73 23.04 18.66
N GLN A 661 11.77 22.17 18.97
CA GLN A 661 11.25 21.18 18.03
C GLN A 661 10.60 21.82 16.78
N HIS A 662 10.08 23.04 16.85
CA HIS A 662 9.46 23.74 15.72
C HIS A 662 10.45 24.55 14.88
N ASP A 663 11.65 24.81 15.43
CA ASP A 663 12.71 25.59 14.77
C ASP A 663 13.86 24.71 14.29
N GLY A 664 13.86 23.42 14.63
CA GLY A 664 14.91 22.47 14.31
C GLY A 664 14.40 21.03 14.17
N ASP A 665 15.28 20.17 13.68
CA ASP A 665 14.93 18.76 13.44
C ASP A 665 14.79 17.91 14.71
N PHE A 666 15.31 18.35 15.86
CA PHE A 666 15.36 17.56 17.07
C PHE A 666 13.99 17.51 17.79
N TRP A 667 13.32 16.36 17.75
CA TRP A 667 12.05 16.13 18.44
C TRP A 667 12.18 15.26 19.70
N GLY A 668 13.38 14.77 19.98
CA GLY A 668 13.76 14.14 21.24
C GLY A 668 13.65 12.62 21.25
N LEU A 669 13.79 12.05 22.47
CA LEU A 669 13.70 10.61 22.71
C LEU A 669 12.24 10.15 22.73
N SER A 670 11.91 9.10 21.99
CA SER A 670 10.59 8.45 22.00
C SER A 670 10.73 6.94 22.20
N LEU A 671 9.67 6.29 22.65
CA LEU A 671 9.57 4.84 22.65
C LEU A 671 8.72 4.42 21.45
N ALA A 672 9.34 3.69 20.53
CA ALA A 672 8.64 3.03 19.43
C ALA A 672 7.91 1.80 19.97
N ILE A 673 6.66 1.64 19.59
CA ILE A 673 5.75 0.60 20.11
C ILE A 673 5.00 -0.02 18.93
N GLU A 674 5.00 -1.34 18.85
CA GLU A 674 4.17 -2.09 17.91
C GLU A 674 2.69 -1.75 18.11
N GLN A 675 1.94 -1.61 17.03
CA GLN A 675 0.50 -1.42 17.11
C GLN A 675 -0.19 -2.77 17.30
N MET A 676 -0.95 -2.91 18.37
CA MET A 676 -1.86 -4.04 18.52
C MET A 676 -3.00 -3.92 17.51
N ASP A 677 -2.97 -4.71 16.47
CA ASP A 677 -4.02 -4.82 15.45
C ASP A 677 -4.21 -6.29 15.03
N GLY A 678 -4.89 -6.53 13.92
CA GLY A 678 -5.21 -7.89 13.47
C GLY A 678 -4.00 -8.76 13.12
N ARG A 679 -2.80 -8.17 12.97
CA ARG A 679 -1.56 -8.92 12.79
C ARG A 679 -0.91 -9.30 14.12
N PHE A 680 -1.08 -8.47 15.12
CA PHE A 680 -0.57 -8.73 16.45
C PHE A 680 -1.30 -9.91 17.12
N LEU A 681 -2.60 -10.05 16.87
CA LEU A 681 -3.46 -11.14 17.38
C LEU A 681 -3.43 -12.38 16.48
#